data_b2e3e698c318cf1723f52c3ebecf1ab8
#
_entry.id   b2e3e698c318cf1723f52c3ebecf1ab8
#
_cell.length_a   1.000
_cell.length_b   1.000
_cell.length_c   1.000
_cell.angle_alpha   90.00
_cell.angle_beta   90.00
_cell.angle_gamma   90.00
#
_symmetry.space_group_name_H-M   'P 1'
#
loop_
_entity.id
_entity.type
_entity.pdbx_description
1 polymer ?
#
loop_
_entity_poly.entity_id
_entity_poly.type
_entity_poly.pdbx_seq_one_letter_code
_entity_poly.pdbx_strand_id
1 'polypeptide(L)'
;MKKERILNRKLRWIINIFIIIAMLITIIFGSIFYLKPKFVNKTDSGIQGVKTTLEIKKNLNSGSQASDKEILNATKKYLHNANLLSAYDVSLSGKNQITISNYNSKTNQQKLDFIYSLEEKPYLTFTDWEGNPLFYKGKYQSASLPANERKTFKDLVDGNLEDFMPDLVKNPASSHNQQGYSKRVSLTFTENGWSEYIKFANDMYQQYFRTGLGRSSAYIWLNFKKYVKENQSNPTWQNGPVTYAFADGKIDPEELKDKDNKPTNFKVNPYIKPEFAKYLVFSGHPISMIPSNSVLDTKIFIYNENKDGYTDVELASAINFSLLPFTLKSQHSYFITDASAKNKFLVVIAILYSLFAVFLIARYRFFGLVAAVSIAFFIFMVIVVLTLLNIFISSIIAFTIIVLLLLVMDLINNQLSIIKKEIQKGSNATKAVGKSAKYSLFSSLDTTFISIVGAILLIYISVSYSTVIGITIFTTTIIGFVIIGLIQTLILKSLTKTESFDTTSKAILWSNKYSQAVYKVDLISKSKYFSIGFGVFAFIALAVYFSLSIANKSLINGLNLSNELKSEYNYLFIPNGTLLSQSEANKLLANIKVLNIKNITNAQIVLIEEVANKLNYSVLVSSSSNIFDKLNIDKLTKIQQLMADGTTSINQITITGIESVPLSLLSDINTFFIILAIFIFLTSFYILLRYTWVSMVMFVLKMVFVLSFSVLTMLLTYAPININVLDTLLVSAIVIAHDSVISSAKITGKLKKELNTKNFIYQPDDLKLMFKKHVIDSFDRQIMFALFAIVIIPAQLKLMSELSKIFTYGFAYSLISLFFVNMFLIPNIWLHTLIRVYKNKEKRINTNYWKNKSSVEEQMINGINDFAM
;
A
#
# COMPACT_ATOMS: atom_id res chain seq x y z
N MET A 1 44.38 26.88 24.28
CA MET A 1 43.98 25.46 24.28
C MET A 1 42.95 25.11 25.35
N LYS A 2 43.20 25.25 26.68
CA LYS A 2 42.23 24.87 27.73
C LYS A 2 40.93 25.71 27.69
N LYS A 3 41.01 27.01 27.46
CA LYS A 3 39.86 27.94 27.33
C LYS A 3 39.01 27.66 26.07
N GLU A 4 39.65 27.43 24.92
CA GLU A 4 38.97 27.05 23.66
C GLU A 4 38.28 25.70 23.76
N ARG A 5 38.86 24.72 24.46
CA ARG A 5 38.25 23.43 24.73
C ARG A 5 36.98 23.56 25.57
N ILE A 6 36.97 24.45 26.58
CA ILE A 6 35.79 24.71 27.42
C ILE A 6 34.69 25.43 26.64
N LEU A 7 35.07 26.43 25.81
CA LEU A 7 34.14 27.16 24.98
C LEU A 7 33.45 26.22 23.96
N ASN A 8 34.23 25.36 23.32
CA ASN A 8 33.71 24.34 22.38
C ASN A 8 32.79 23.33 23.07
N ARG A 9 32.98 23.00 24.34
CA ARG A 9 32.05 22.11 25.09
C ARG A 9 30.71 22.78 25.38
N LYS A 10 30.71 24.03 25.85
CA LYS A 10 29.48 24.80 26.10
C LYS A 10 28.74 25.05 24.82
N LEU A 11 29.40 25.40 23.73
CA LEU A 11 28.77 25.60 22.43
C LEU A 11 28.06 24.30 21.92
N ARG A 12 28.70 23.14 22.08
CA ARG A 12 28.09 21.86 21.72
C ARG A 12 26.84 21.53 22.53
N TRP A 13 26.84 21.85 23.85
CA TRP A 13 25.64 21.70 24.66
C TRP A 13 24.52 22.59 24.15
N ILE A 14 24.78 23.84 23.86
CA ILE A 14 23.82 24.80 23.32
C ILE A 14 23.26 24.29 21.98
N ILE A 15 24.11 23.86 21.06
CA ILE A 15 23.69 23.32 19.76
C ILE A 15 22.78 22.07 19.92
N ASN A 16 23.17 21.14 20.78
CA ASN A 16 22.36 19.91 20.97
C ASN A 16 21.00 20.21 21.62
N ILE A 17 20.97 21.09 22.62
CA ILE A 17 19.72 21.53 23.24
C ILE A 17 18.87 22.26 22.22
N PHE A 18 19.47 23.15 21.41
CA PHE A 18 18.74 23.84 20.34
C PHE A 18 18.12 22.86 19.32
N ILE A 19 18.88 21.85 18.88
CA ILE A 19 18.35 20.83 17.95
C ILE A 19 17.18 20.08 18.57
N ILE A 20 17.28 19.63 19.84
CA ILE A 20 16.21 18.91 20.53
C ILE A 20 14.98 19.81 20.69
N ILE A 21 15.16 21.06 21.10
CA ILE A 21 14.09 22.05 21.22
C ILE A 21 13.47 22.33 19.84
N ALA A 22 14.28 22.51 18.79
CA ALA A 22 13.78 22.68 17.44
C ALA A 22 12.91 21.51 16.96
N MET A 23 13.32 20.25 17.24
CA MET A 23 12.49 19.07 16.95
C MET A 23 11.16 19.13 17.71
N LEU A 24 11.16 19.47 18.99
CA LEU A 24 9.93 19.58 19.80
C LEU A 24 9.04 20.73 19.30
N ILE A 25 9.60 21.88 18.98
CA ILE A 25 8.87 23.02 18.40
C ILE A 25 8.25 22.62 17.07
N THR A 26 9.00 21.95 16.19
CA THR A 26 8.50 21.46 14.90
C THR A 26 7.34 20.48 15.08
N ILE A 27 7.42 19.56 16.04
CA ILE A 27 6.31 18.63 16.37
C ILE A 27 5.09 19.43 16.82
N ILE A 28 5.22 20.35 17.76
CA ILE A 28 4.09 21.09 18.34
C ILE A 28 3.47 22.00 17.30
N PHE A 29 4.23 22.90 16.69
CA PHE A 29 3.72 23.86 15.71
C PHE A 29 3.25 23.17 14.43
N GLY A 30 4.00 22.18 13.93
CA GLY A 30 3.61 21.40 12.78
C GLY A 30 2.33 20.59 13.03
N SER A 31 2.12 20.09 14.23
CA SER A 31 0.86 19.41 14.60
C SER A 31 -0.32 20.38 14.63
N ILE A 32 -0.14 21.59 15.18
CA ILE A 32 -1.19 22.60 15.30
C ILE A 32 -1.52 23.24 13.95
N PHE A 33 -0.52 23.72 13.21
CA PHE A 33 -0.72 24.53 12.02
C PHE A 33 -0.82 23.72 10.73
N TYR A 34 -0.23 22.54 10.67
CA TYR A 34 -0.22 21.69 9.47
C TYR A 34 -1.10 20.44 9.61
N LEU A 35 -0.88 19.61 10.63
CA LEU A 35 -1.63 18.36 10.76
C LEU A 35 -3.07 18.59 11.19
N LYS A 36 -3.35 19.49 12.14
CA LYS A 36 -4.71 19.76 12.59
C LYS A 36 -5.64 20.17 11.44
N PRO A 37 -5.35 21.17 10.59
CA PRO A 37 -6.23 21.52 9.48
C PRO A 37 -6.26 20.48 8.35
N LYS A 38 -5.16 19.82 8.04
CA LYS A 38 -5.09 18.87 6.92
C LYS A 38 -5.46 17.45 7.30
N PHE A 39 -5.04 16.99 8.46
CA PHE A 39 -5.26 15.62 8.92
C PHE A 39 -6.50 15.52 9.82
N VAL A 40 -6.69 16.45 10.76
CA VAL A 40 -7.80 16.41 11.71
C VAL A 40 -9.10 16.90 11.07
N ASN A 41 -9.10 18.06 10.44
CA ASN A 41 -10.32 18.69 9.93
C ASN A 41 -10.86 18.03 8.65
N LYS A 42 -10.00 17.45 7.80
CA LYS A 42 -10.47 16.70 6.62
C LYS A 42 -11.10 15.35 6.95
N THR A 43 -10.97 14.87 8.17
CA THR A 43 -11.37 13.54 8.61
C THR A 43 -12.32 13.55 9.80
N ASP A 44 -12.98 14.66 10.11
CA ASP A 44 -13.91 14.79 11.25
C ASP A 44 -15.11 13.82 11.19
N SER A 45 -15.39 13.25 10.05
CA SER A 45 -16.47 12.28 9.84
C SER A 45 -16.02 10.80 9.89
N GLY A 46 -14.79 10.50 10.31
CA GLY A 46 -14.27 9.12 10.32
C GLY A 46 -13.92 8.58 8.92
N ILE A 47 -13.68 7.26 8.83
CA ILE A 47 -13.56 6.59 7.54
C ILE A 47 -14.97 6.49 6.96
N GLN A 48 -15.19 7.21 5.87
CA GLN A 48 -16.41 7.11 5.10
C GLN A 48 -16.04 6.71 3.68
N GLY A 49 -16.82 5.81 3.13
CA GLY A 49 -16.55 5.31 1.80
C GLY A 49 -17.68 4.47 1.27
N VAL A 50 -17.45 3.93 0.10
CA VAL A 50 -18.34 2.95 -0.54
C VAL A 50 -17.52 1.78 -1.03
N LYS A 51 -18.03 0.58 -0.83
CA LYS A 51 -17.53 -0.63 -1.45
C LYS A 51 -18.59 -1.12 -2.42
N THR A 52 -18.25 -1.19 -3.70
CA THR A 52 -19.16 -1.61 -4.76
C THR A 52 -18.65 -2.86 -5.43
N THR A 53 -19.53 -3.80 -5.70
CA THR A 53 -19.27 -4.98 -6.51
C THR A 53 -19.86 -4.77 -7.88
N LEU A 54 -19.02 -4.85 -8.91
CA LEU A 54 -19.33 -4.58 -10.29
C LEU A 54 -19.20 -5.87 -11.11
N GLU A 55 -20.20 -6.15 -11.94
CA GLU A 55 -20.16 -7.20 -12.94
C GLU A 55 -19.38 -6.71 -14.17
N ILE A 56 -18.47 -7.55 -14.66
CA ILE A 56 -17.72 -7.31 -15.88
C ILE A 56 -18.54 -7.84 -17.07
N LYS A 57 -19.04 -6.96 -17.90
CA LYS A 57 -19.66 -7.30 -19.18
C LYS A 57 -18.63 -7.15 -20.29
N LYS A 58 -18.21 -8.27 -20.88
CA LYS A 58 -17.27 -8.31 -22.00
C LYS A 58 -18.04 -8.12 -23.32
N ASN A 59 -17.55 -7.22 -24.18
CA ASN A 59 -18.12 -7.06 -25.53
C ASN A 59 -17.71 -8.25 -26.40
N LEU A 60 -18.68 -9.09 -26.73
CA LEU A 60 -18.49 -10.31 -27.53
C LEU A 60 -18.03 -10.03 -28.97
N ASN A 61 -18.21 -8.80 -29.45
CA ASN A 61 -17.92 -8.40 -30.85
C ASN A 61 -16.46 -7.96 -31.09
N SER A 62 -15.68 -7.78 -30.03
CA SER A 62 -14.25 -7.48 -30.15
C SER A 62 -13.44 -8.77 -30.10
N GLY A 63 -12.73 -9.11 -31.15
CA GLY A 63 -11.99 -10.38 -31.30
C GLY A 63 -10.85 -10.64 -30.30
N SER A 64 -10.71 -9.84 -29.25
CA SER A 64 -9.77 -10.02 -28.16
C SER A 64 -10.53 -10.05 -26.83
N GLN A 65 -10.72 -11.23 -26.28
CA GLN A 65 -11.25 -11.37 -24.91
C GLN A 65 -10.18 -10.95 -23.89
N ALA A 66 -10.34 -9.77 -23.29
CA ALA A 66 -9.52 -9.39 -22.14
C ALA A 66 -9.74 -10.35 -20.96
N SER A 67 -8.66 -10.81 -20.35
CA SER A 67 -8.73 -11.64 -19.14
C SER A 67 -9.17 -10.79 -17.93
N ASP A 68 -9.80 -11.41 -16.93
CA ASP A 68 -10.24 -10.70 -15.70
C ASP A 68 -9.07 -10.00 -14.99
N LYS A 69 -7.86 -10.56 -15.10
CA LYS A 69 -6.64 -9.98 -14.57
C LYS A 69 -6.20 -8.72 -15.32
N GLU A 70 -6.35 -8.69 -16.63
CA GLU A 70 -6.07 -7.49 -17.44
C GLU A 70 -7.07 -6.39 -17.13
N ILE A 71 -8.36 -6.73 -16.98
CA ILE A 71 -9.43 -5.82 -16.58
C ILE A 71 -9.16 -5.24 -15.19
N LEU A 72 -8.79 -6.09 -14.23
CA LEU A 72 -8.38 -5.67 -12.89
C LEU A 72 -7.22 -4.66 -12.94
N ASN A 73 -6.17 -4.98 -13.69
CA ASN A 73 -4.99 -4.11 -13.80
C ASN A 73 -5.31 -2.78 -14.50
N ALA A 74 -6.15 -2.81 -15.52
CA ALA A 74 -6.60 -1.60 -16.21
C ALA A 74 -7.44 -0.71 -15.29
N THR A 75 -8.36 -1.31 -14.54
CA THR A 75 -9.19 -0.59 -13.55
C THR A 75 -8.33 -0.01 -12.42
N LYS A 76 -7.38 -0.78 -11.90
CA LYS A 76 -6.39 -0.29 -10.91
C LYS A 76 -5.62 0.90 -11.46
N LYS A 77 -5.08 0.80 -12.67
CA LYS A 77 -4.31 1.86 -13.31
C LYS A 77 -5.16 3.12 -13.52
N TYR A 78 -6.39 2.98 -13.97
CA TYR A 78 -7.32 4.09 -14.12
C TYR A 78 -7.57 4.82 -12.79
N LEU A 79 -7.92 4.09 -11.74
CA LEU A 79 -8.23 4.66 -10.44
C LEU A 79 -7.00 5.25 -9.74
N HIS A 80 -5.83 4.62 -9.86
CA HIS A 80 -4.58 5.16 -9.32
C HIS A 80 -4.16 6.48 -9.97
N ASN A 81 -4.38 6.61 -11.27
CA ASN A 81 -4.05 7.83 -11.98
C ASN A 81 -5.10 8.94 -11.76
N ALA A 82 -6.35 8.54 -11.49
CA ALA A 82 -7.45 9.47 -11.30
C ALA A 82 -7.48 10.19 -9.94
N ASN A 83 -6.74 9.78 -8.95
CA ASN A 83 -6.47 10.46 -7.66
C ASN A 83 -5.93 9.51 -6.58
N LEU A 84 -5.03 10.00 -5.75
CA LEU A 84 -4.70 9.47 -4.41
C LEU A 84 -4.41 7.96 -4.34
N LEU A 85 -3.15 7.60 -4.30
CA LEU A 85 -2.57 6.26 -4.23
C LEU A 85 -3.19 5.27 -3.20
N SER A 86 -4.03 5.74 -2.29
CA SER A 86 -4.58 4.91 -1.21
C SER A 86 -6.09 5.00 -1.01
N ALA A 87 -6.79 5.80 -1.81
CA ALA A 87 -8.22 5.97 -1.66
C ALA A 87 -9.02 4.77 -2.20
N TYR A 88 -8.41 3.98 -3.06
CA TYR A 88 -9.07 2.90 -3.77
C TYR A 88 -8.41 1.55 -3.52
N ASP A 89 -9.24 0.55 -3.25
CA ASP A 89 -8.86 -0.85 -3.31
C ASP A 89 -9.67 -1.54 -4.38
N VAL A 90 -8.99 -2.31 -5.23
CA VAL A 90 -9.62 -3.02 -6.34
C VAL A 90 -9.18 -4.49 -6.31
N SER A 91 -10.15 -5.38 -6.18
CA SER A 91 -9.94 -6.82 -6.13
C SER A 91 -10.96 -7.56 -7.00
N LEU A 92 -10.59 -8.73 -7.50
CA LEU A 92 -11.56 -9.65 -8.10
C LEU A 92 -12.39 -10.29 -6.99
N SER A 93 -13.70 -10.30 -7.12
CA SER A 93 -14.62 -10.91 -6.15
C SER A 93 -15.30 -12.18 -6.65
N GLY A 94 -14.95 -12.63 -7.84
CA GLY A 94 -15.50 -13.82 -8.47
C GLY A 94 -15.19 -13.85 -9.96
N LYS A 95 -15.77 -14.81 -10.68
CA LYS A 95 -15.70 -14.85 -12.14
C LYS A 95 -16.52 -13.70 -12.72
N ASN A 96 -15.89 -12.87 -13.54
CA ASN A 96 -16.48 -11.68 -14.12
C ASN A 96 -16.99 -10.64 -13.08
N GLN A 97 -16.37 -10.55 -11.90
CA GLN A 97 -16.75 -9.57 -10.89
C GLN A 97 -15.52 -8.85 -10.31
N ILE A 98 -15.64 -7.55 -10.15
CA ILE A 98 -14.64 -6.71 -9.48
C ILE A 98 -15.29 -6.00 -8.31
N THR A 99 -14.63 -6.02 -7.17
CA THR A 99 -15.01 -5.21 -6.02
C THR A 99 -14.06 -4.03 -5.91
N ILE A 100 -14.64 -2.84 -5.82
CA ILE A 100 -13.90 -1.58 -5.67
C ILE A 100 -14.34 -0.92 -4.37
N SER A 101 -13.36 -0.59 -3.52
CA SER A 101 -13.58 0.18 -2.30
C SER A 101 -13.01 1.58 -2.48
N ASN A 102 -13.83 2.60 -2.26
CA ASN A 102 -13.40 4.00 -2.22
C ASN A 102 -13.56 4.52 -0.80
N TYR A 103 -12.47 4.90 -0.16
CA TYR A 103 -12.46 5.40 1.21
C TYR A 103 -12.45 6.93 1.32
N ASN A 104 -12.57 7.65 0.21
CA ASN A 104 -12.50 9.11 0.16
C ASN A 104 -13.84 9.80 -0.10
N SER A 105 -14.94 9.07 -0.18
CA SER A 105 -16.29 9.61 -0.43
C SER A 105 -16.99 9.92 0.89
N LYS A 106 -17.18 11.21 1.19
CA LYS A 106 -17.72 11.67 2.47
C LYS A 106 -19.25 11.74 2.48
N THR A 107 -19.83 12.28 1.42
CA THR A 107 -21.27 12.42 1.28
C THR A 107 -21.88 11.25 0.53
N ASN A 108 -23.16 10.99 0.72
CA ASN A 108 -23.86 9.95 -0.04
C ASN A 108 -23.83 10.26 -1.54
N GLN A 109 -23.96 11.54 -1.91
CA GLN A 109 -23.84 11.96 -3.31
C GLN A 109 -22.47 11.60 -3.91
N GLN A 110 -21.37 11.90 -3.23
CA GLN A 110 -20.02 11.52 -3.68
C GLN A 110 -19.85 10.01 -3.82
N LYS A 111 -20.51 9.21 -2.98
CA LYS A 111 -20.48 7.75 -3.07
C LYS A 111 -21.22 7.26 -4.31
N LEU A 112 -22.38 7.83 -4.59
CA LEU A 112 -23.17 7.52 -5.78
C LEU A 112 -22.46 7.98 -7.06
N ASP A 113 -21.95 9.21 -7.08
CA ASP A 113 -21.19 9.74 -8.22
C ASP A 113 -19.98 8.86 -8.54
N PHE A 114 -19.35 8.31 -7.51
CA PHE A 114 -18.25 7.35 -7.70
C PHE A 114 -18.74 6.06 -8.35
N ILE A 115 -19.85 5.47 -7.89
CA ILE A 115 -20.42 4.26 -8.50
C ILE A 115 -20.77 4.52 -9.96
N TYR A 116 -21.48 5.60 -10.26
CA TYR A 116 -21.86 5.98 -11.62
C TYR A 116 -20.65 6.24 -12.53
N SER A 117 -19.56 6.82 -11.97
CA SER A 117 -18.34 7.05 -12.74
C SER A 117 -17.61 5.77 -13.15
N LEU A 118 -17.88 4.65 -12.47
CA LEU A 118 -17.33 3.34 -12.82
C LEU A 118 -18.21 2.63 -13.87
N GLU A 119 -19.52 2.85 -13.83
CA GLU A 119 -20.46 2.29 -14.81
C GLU A 119 -20.39 3.01 -16.15
N GLU A 120 -20.29 4.34 -16.11
CA GLU A 120 -20.18 5.19 -17.29
C GLU A 120 -18.71 5.38 -17.66
N LYS A 121 -18.31 4.79 -18.80
CA LYS A 121 -16.95 5.01 -19.32
C LYS A 121 -16.76 6.45 -19.75
N PRO A 122 -15.59 7.04 -19.48
CA PRO A 122 -15.28 8.40 -19.93
C PRO A 122 -14.94 8.42 -21.44
N TYR A 123 -15.95 8.21 -22.29
CA TYR A 123 -15.76 8.23 -23.75
C TYR A 123 -15.33 9.60 -24.25
N LEU A 124 -14.31 9.58 -25.11
CA LEU A 124 -13.79 10.76 -25.78
C LEU A 124 -14.68 11.12 -26.98
N THR A 125 -15.27 12.29 -26.96
CA THR A 125 -16.13 12.77 -28.04
C THR A 125 -15.61 14.09 -28.62
N PHE A 126 -15.66 14.24 -29.92
CA PHE A 126 -15.33 15.50 -30.62
C PHE A 126 -16.63 16.12 -31.14
N THR A 127 -16.89 17.36 -30.77
CA THR A 127 -18.07 18.09 -31.25
C THR A 127 -17.71 19.40 -31.94
N ASP A 128 -18.62 19.88 -32.76
CA ASP A 128 -18.61 21.27 -33.26
C ASP A 128 -19.11 22.23 -32.15
N TRP A 129 -19.22 23.51 -32.48
CA TRP A 129 -19.68 24.56 -31.57
C TRP A 129 -21.16 24.44 -31.17
N GLU A 130 -22.01 23.72 -31.95
CA GLU A 130 -23.41 23.41 -31.63
C GLU A 130 -23.57 22.15 -30.79
N GLY A 131 -22.48 21.38 -30.61
CA GLY A 131 -22.47 20.11 -29.88
C GLY A 131 -22.77 18.91 -30.80
N ASN A 132 -22.81 19.08 -32.14
CA ASN A 132 -22.98 17.94 -33.02
C ASN A 132 -21.68 17.11 -33.08
N PRO A 133 -21.76 15.78 -33.20
CA PRO A 133 -20.58 14.93 -33.23
C PRO A 133 -19.80 15.09 -34.55
N LEU A 134 -18.49 15.23 -34.42
CA LEU A 134 -17.59 15.32 -35.60
C LEU A 134 -17.22 13.96 -36.17
N PHE A 135 -17.38 12.89 -35.41
CA PHE A 135 -17.12 11.51 -35.84
C PHE A 135 -18.31 10.60 -35.55
N TYR A 136 -18.55 9.63 -36.46
CA TYR A 136 -19.49 8.54 -36.25
C TYR A 136 -18.91 7.24 -36.81
N LYS A 137 -18.80 6.21 -35.97
CA LYS A 137 -18.14 4.92 -36.28
C LYS A 137 -16.76 5.11 -36.92
N GLY A 138 -15.97 5.98 -36.33
CA GLY A 138 -14.62 6.32 -36.77
C GLY A 138 -14.53 7.23 -38.00
N LYS A 139 -15.63 7.52 -38.69
CA LYS A 139 -15.66 8.38 -39.89
C LYS A 139 -16.03 9.82 -39.59
N TYR A 140 -15.35 10.75 -40.20
CA TYR A 140 -15.65 12.17 -40.09
C TYR A 140 -17.03 12.54 -40.70
N GLN A 141 -17.78 13.33 -39.92
CA GLN A 141 -19.13 13.82 -40.30
C GLN A 141 -19.01 15.17 -41.06
N SER A 142 -18.57 15.14 -42.32
CA SER A 142 -18.35 16.33 -43.10
C SER A 142 -19.63 17.17 -43.31
N ALA A 143 -19.47 18.49 -43.41
CA ALA A 143 -20.55 19.41 -43.76
C ALA A 143 -21.15 19.14 -45.13
N SER A 144 -20.46 18.44 -46.02
CA SER A 144 -20.94 18.05 -47.36
C SER A 144 -21.86 16.82 -47.34
N LEU A 145 -21.98 16.08 -46.22
CA LEU A 145 -22.92 14.97 -46.14
C LEU A 145 -24.37 15.45 -46.17
N PRO A 146 -25.29 14.70 -46.79
CA PRO A 146 -26.71 14.98 -46.76
C PRO A 146 -27.22 15.14 -45.33
N ALA A 147 -28.13 16.07 -45.08
CA ALA A 147 -28.62 16.35 -43.72
C ALA A 147 -29.26 15.13 -43.02
N ASN A 148 -29.85 14.23 -43.79
CA ASN A 148 -30.45 12.97 -43.29
C ASN A 148 -29.44 11.89 -42.91
N GLU A 149 -28.19 12.01 -43.34
CA GLU A 149 -27.11 11.06 -43.01
C GLU A 149 -26.23 11.59 -41.88
N ARG A 150 -26.26 12.91 -41.62
CA ARG A 150 -25.50 13.54 -40.55
C ARG A 150 -26.09 13.21 -39.17
N LYS A 151 -25.22 12.87 -38.23
CA LYS A 151 -25.60 12.71 -36.82
C LYS A 151 -25.65 14.06 -36.13
N THR A 152 -26.71 14.29 -35.38
CA THR A 152 -26.99 15.54 -34.67
C THR A 152 -26.61 15.44 -33.20
N PHE A 153 -26.66 16.55 -32.48
CA PHE A 153 -26.55 16.59 -31.03
C PHE A 153 -27.51 15.61 -30.34
N LYS A 154 -28.76 15.51 -30.83
CA LYS A 154 -29.74 14.57 -30.30
C LYS A 154 -29.30 13.10 -30.46
N ASP A 155 -28.77 12.75 -31.64
CA ASP A 155 -28.26 11.37 -31.88
C ASP A 155 -27.09 11.05 -30.97
N LEU A 156 -26.22 12.02 -30.66
CA LEU A 156 -25.10 11.86 -29.74
C LEU A 156 -25.58 11.61 -28.30
N VAL A 157 -26.58 12.37 -27.85
CA VAL A 157 -27.10 12.25 -26.47
C VAL A 157 -27.91 10.95 -26.28
N ASP A 158 -28.71 10.59 -27.27
CA ASP A 158 -29.58 9.39 -27.19
C ASP A 158 -28.82 8.10 -27.55
N GLY A 159 -27.75 8.22 -28.35
CA GLY A 159 -26.97 7.08 -28.86
C GLY A 159 -25.94 6.51 -27.89
N ASN A 160 -25.18 5.52 -28.37
CA ASN A 160 -24.04 4.98 -27.66
C ASN A 160 -22.79 5.86 -27.96
N LEU A 161 -22.16 6.42 -26.92
CA LEU A 161 -21.00 7.29 -27.09
C LEU A 161 -19.79 6.60 -27.74
N GLU A 162 -19.68 5.29 -27.67
CA GLU A 162 -18.62 4.50 -28.31
C GLU A 162 -18.68 4.68 -29.86
N ASP A 163 -19.87 4.79 -30.45
CA ASP A 163 -20.05 4.98 -31.87
C ASP A 163 -19.59 6.36 -32.34
N PHE A 164 -19.47 7.35 -31.45
CA PHE A 164 -19.11 8.72 -31.77
C PHE A 164 -17.64 9.06 -31.51
N MET A 165 -16.83 8.06 -31.27
CA MET A 165 -15.39 8.23 -31.12
C MET A 165 -14.67 8.20 -32.47
N PRO A 166 -13.55 8.93 -32.61
CA PRO A 166 -12.65 8.72 -33.76
C PRO A 166 -12.01 7.31 -33.68
N ASP A 167 -11.50 6.81 -34.80
CA ASP A 167 -10.83 5.52 -34.85
C ASP A 167 -9.40 5.63 -34.29
N LEU A 168 -9.18 5.04 -33.12
CA LEU A 168 -7.96 5.16 -32.32
C LEU A 168 -7.28 3.79 -32.15
N VAL A 169 -5.96 3.80 -31.98
CA VAL A 169 -5.20 2.58 -31.68
C VAL A 169 -5.51 2.07 -30.26
N LYS A 170 -5.13 0.85 -29.96
CA LYS A 170 -5.20 0.31 -28.58
C LYS A 170 -4.24 1.11 -27.69
N ASN A 171 -4.75 1.65 -26.56
CA ASN A 171 -4.02 2.56 -25.67
C ASN A 171 -3.47 3.82 -26.37
N PRO A 172 -4.34 4.64 -26.96
CA PRO A 172 -3.93 5.75 -27.81
C PRO A 172 -3.32 6.93 -27.06
N ALA A 173 -3.62 7.09 -25.78
CA ALA A 173 -3.25 8.27 -25.01
C ALA A 173 -1.98 8.06 -24.18
N SER A 174 -1.05 9.02 -24.29
CA SER A 174 0.20 9.05 -23.49
C SER A 174 0.45 10.46 -22.95
N SER A 175 0.79 10.57 -21.67
CA SER A 175 1.16 11.85 -21.05
C SER A 175 2.61 12.21 -21.38
N HIS A 176 2.85 13.49 -21.71
CA HIS A 176 4.19 14.03 -21.97
C HIS A 176 4.46 15.18 -21.02
N ASN A 177 5.36 14.93 -20.06
CA ASN A 177 5.80 15.94 -19.10
C ASN A 177 7.29 16.18 -19.30
N GLN A 178 7.66 17.02 -20.28
CA GLN A 178 9.03 17.49 -20.45
C GLN A 178 9.22 18.84 -19.76
N GLN A 179 10.29 18.97 -18.97
CA GLN A 179 10.68 20.25 -18.36
C GLN A 179 10.77 21.34 -19.42
N GLY A 180 9.99 22.40 -19.23
CA GLY A 180 9.98 23.57 -20.13
C GLY A 180 8.87 23.59 -21.19
N TYR A 181 8.07 22.56 -21.31
CA TYR A 181 6.91 22.53 -22.24
C TYR A 181 5.59 22.45 -21.47
N SER A 182 4.52 23.01 -22.09
CA SER A 182 3.16 22.86 -21.57
C SER A 182 2.79 21.39 -21.43
N LYS A 183 2.09 21.05 -20.37
CA LYS A 183 1.56 19.71 -20.13
C LYS A 183 0.66 19.29 -21.26
N ARG A 184 0.90 18.14 -21.87
CA ARG A 184 0.16 17.66 -23.03
C ARG A 184 -0.03 16.14 -23.02
N VAL A 185 -1.13 15.70 -23.60
CA VAL A 185 -1.44 14.31 -23.87
C VAL A 185 -1.40 14.06 -25.36
N SER A 186 -0.59 13.10 -25.81
CA SER A 186 -0.64 12.66 -27.21
C SER A 186 -1.77 11.67 -27.40
N LEU A 187 -2.52 11.81 -28.49
CA LEU A 187 -3.58 10.91 -28.90
C LEU A 187 -3.21 10.29 -30.23
N THR A 188 -3.12 8.98 -30.32
CA THR A 188 -2.70 8.25 -31.52
C THR A 188 -3.89 7.61 -32.23
N PHE A 189 -4.02 7.86 -33.52
CA PHE A 189 -5.06 7.33 -34.38
C PHE A 189 -4.59 6.07 -35.12
N THR A 190 -5.54 5.24 -35.59
CA THR A 190 -5.24 4.23 -36.60
C THR A 190 -4.93 4.95 -37.94
N GLU A 191 -4.40 4.25 -38.92
CA GLU A 191 -4.17 4.84 -40.27
C GLU A 191 -5.46 5.37 -40.89
N ASN A 192 -6.56 4.61 -40.77
CA ASN A 192 -7.87 5.04 -41.25
C ASN A 192 -8.40 6.25 -40.45
N GLY A 193 -8.29 6.18 -39.11
CA GLY A 193 -8.69 7.28 -38.23
C GLY A 193 -7.91 8.56 -38.50
N TRP A 194 -6.63 8.44 -38.83
CA TRP A 194 -5.80 9.59 -39.21
C TRP A 194 -6.23 10.22 -40.52
N SER A 195 -6.56 9.40 -41.52
CA SER A 195 -7.11 9.90 -42.79
C SER A 195 -8.41 10.68 -42.57
N GLU A 196 -9.31 10.18 -41.73
CA GLU A 196 -10.57 10.86 -41.39
C GLU A 196 -10.32 12.13 -40.56
N TYR A 197 -9.34 12.14 -39.67
CA TYR A 197 -8.94 13.32 -38.91
C TYR A 197 -8.37 14.42 -39.82
N ILE A 198 -7.58 14.08 -40.86
CA ILE A 198 -7.07 15.05 -41.82
C ILE A 198 -8.22 15.68 -42.61
N LYS A 199 -9.24 14.90 -43.02
CA LYS A 199 -10.45 15.46 -43.69
C LYS A 199 -11.15 16.48 -42.79
N PHE A 200 -11.35 16.09 -41.50
CA PHE A 200 -11.90 16.99 -40.48
C PHE A 200 -11.08 18.27 -40.36
N ALA A 201 -9.77 18.19 -40.21
CA ALA A 201 -8.89 19.34 -40.02
C ALA A 201 -8.92 20.27 -41.23
N ASN A 202 -8.95 19.73 -42.44
CA ASN A 202 -9.05 20.49 -43.67
C ASN A 202 -10.41 21.22 -43.81
N ASP A 203 -11.51 20.53 -43.49
CA ASP A 203 -12.84 21.15 -43.52
C ASP A 203 -12.95 22.30 -42.53
N MET A 204 -12.48 22.10 -41.30
CA MET A 204 -12.48 23.15 -40.29
C MET A 204 -11.59 24.32 -40.62
N TYR A 205 -10.43 24.08 -41.27
CA TYR A 205 -9.57 25.13 -41.76
C TYR A 205 -10.26 25.97 -42.86
N GLN A 206 -11.01 25.34 -43.76
CA GLN A 206 -11.79 26.06 -44.78
C GLN A 206 -12.96 26.84 -44.14
N GLN A 207 -13.57 26.32 -43.08
CA GLN A 207 -14.64 27.01 -42.36
C GLN A 207 -14.13 28.26 -41.61
N TYR A 208 -12.90 28.25 -41.14
CA TYR A 208 -12.29 29.37 -40.42
C TYR A 208 -12.42 30.70 -41.19
N PHE A 209 -12.15 30.67 -42.48
CA PHE A 209 -12.24 31.86 -43.31
C PHE A 209 -13.67 32.34 -43.55
N ARG A 210 -14.68 31.50 -43.25
CA ARG A 210 -16.09 31.83 -43.45
C ARG A 210 -16.81 32.22 -42.17
N THR A 211 -16.47 31.60 -41.06
CA THR A 211 -17.27 31.65 -39.82
C THR A 211 -16.52 32.15 -38.58
N GLY A 212 -15.20 32.34 -38.68
CA GLY A 212 -14.37 32.76 -37.54
C GLY A 212 -13.91 31.60 -36.63
N LEU A 213 -13.08 31.93 -35.66
CA LEU A 213 -12.35 30.95 -34.82
C LEU A 213 -13.25 30.05 -33.98
N GLY A 214 -14.22 30.60 -33.28
CA GLY A 214 -15.06 29.84 -32.37
C GLY A 214 -15.92 28.79 -33.06
N ARG A 215 -16.50 29.12 -34.19
CA ARG A 215 -17.34 28.21 -34.98
C ARG A 215 -16.56 27.16 -35.78
N SER A 216 -15.28 27.39 -36.01
CA SER A 216 -14.37 26.47 -36.72
C SER A 216 -13.49 25.68 -35.78
N SER A 217 -13.74 25.71 -34.48
CA SER A 217 -13.00 24.96 -33.45
C SER A 217 -13.63 23.60 -33.16
N ALA A 218 -12.79 22.64 -32.79
CA ALA A 218 -13.24 21.38 -32.23
C ALA A 218 -13.24 21.43 -30.71
N TYR A 219 -14.26 20.85 -30.16
CA TYR A 219 -14.45 20.73 -28.70
C TYR A 219 -14.35 19.27 -28.29
N ILE A 220 -13.37 18.94 -27.47
CA ILE A 220 -13.10 17.55 -27.04
C ILE A 220 -13.63 17.34 -25.64
N TRP A 221 -14.51 16.38 -25.52
CA TRP A 221 -15.22 16.08 -24.30
C TRP A 221 -14.89 14.69 -23.77
N LEU A 222 -14.93 14.56 -22.43
CA LEU A 222 -15.09 13.29 -21.74
C LEU A 222 -16.46 13.26 -21.08
N ASN A 223 -17.17 12.13 -21.18
CA ASN A 223 -18.52 11.96 -20.60
C ASN A 223 -19.53 13.03 -21.03
N PHE A 224 -19.55 13.36 -22.31
CA PHE A 224 -20.45 14.40 -22.84
C PHE A 224 -21.93 14.19 -22.46
N LYS A 225 -22.42 12.94 -22.52
CA LYS A 225 -23.79 12.57 -22.15
C LYS A 225 -24.14 12.93 -20.72
N LYS A 226 -23.21 12.68 -19.78
CA LYS A 226 -23.37 13.05 -18.38
C LYS A 226 -23.41 14.56 -18.20
N TYR A 227 -22.51 15.28 -18.87
CA TYR A 227 -22.51 16.75 -18.87
C TYR A 227 -23.85 17.32 -19.34
N VAL A 228 -24.41 16.78 -20.42
CA VAL A 228 -25.73 17.21 -20.94
C VAL A 228 -26.83 16.88 -19.94
N LYS A 229 -26.88 15.66 -19.44
CA LYS A 229 -27.93 15.22 -18.52
C LYS A 229 -27.98 16.08 -17.24
N GLU A 230 -26.84 16.48 -16.71
CA GLU A 230 -26.77 17.28 -15.49
C GLU A 230 -27.13 18.75 -15.71
N ASN A 231 -26.96 19.28 -16.92
CA ASN A 231 -27.02 20.72 -17.16
C ASN A 231 -28.13 21.18 -18.13
N GLN A 232 -28.75 20.29 -18.91
CA GLN A 232 -29.73 20.63 -19.93
C GLN A 232 -31.02 21.30 -19.39
N SER A 233 -31.32 21.14 -18.09
CA SER A 233 -32.46 21.77 -17.42
C SER A 233 -32.18 23.21 -16.97
N ASN A 234 -30.95 23.69 -17.12
CA ASN A 234 -30.56 25.02 -16.70
C ASN A 234 -31.11 26.07 -17.72
N PRO A 235 -31.75 27.17 -17.30
CA PRO A 235 -32.28 28.19 -18.18
C PRO A 235 -31.23 28.78 -19.13
N THR A 236 -29.98 28.88 -18.72
CA THR A 236 -28.88 29.41 -19.53
C THR A 236 -28.32 28.40 -20.56
N TRP A 237 -28.81 27.19 -20.55
CA TRP A 237 -28.47 26.15 -21.54
C TRP A 237 -28.96 26.45 -22.97
N GLN A 238 -29.94 27.38 -23.11
CA GLN A 238 -30.54 27.73 -24.42
C GLN A 238 -29.51 28.16 -25.48
N ASN A 239 -28.32 28.61 -25.08
CA ASN A 239 -27.23 28.98 -25.95
C ASN A 239 -26.39 27.79 -26.48
N GLY A 240 -26.77 26.58 -26.11
CA GLY A 240 -26.11 25.33 -26.52
C GLY A 240 -25.07 24.84 -25.56
N PRO A 241 -24.69 23.55 -25.69
CA PRO A 241 -23.84 22.83 -24.71
C PRO A 241 -22.44 23.42 -24.63
N VAL A 242 -21.86 23.83 -25.75
CA VAL A 242 -20.50 24.35 -25.80
C VAL A 242 -20.45 25.75 -25.17
N THR A 243 -21.35 26.64 -25.57
CA THR A 243 -21.44 28.02 -25.06
C THR A 243 -21.67 28.03 -23.54
N TYR A 244 -22.49 27.12 -23.04
CA TYR A 244 -22.78 26.99 -21.61
C TYR A 244 -21.52 26.62 -20.80
N ALA A 245 -20.55 25.88 -21.38
CA ALA A 245 -19.33 25.47 -20.70
C ALA A 245 -18.34 26.62 -20.43
N PHE A 246 -18.49 27.77 -21.10
CA PHE A 246 -17.59 28.90 -20.93
C PHE A 246 -18.13 29.95 -19.94
N ALA A 247 -17.23 30.59 -19.19
CA ALA A 247 -17.60 31.53 -18.14
C ALA A 247 -18.42 32.72 -18.62
N ASP A 248 -18.07 33.26 -19.81
CA ASP A 248 -18.73 34.43 -20.40
C ASP A 248 -19.79 34.05 -21.43
N GLY A 249 -20.04 32.74 -21.66
CA GLY A 249 -20.98 32.31 -22.68
C GLY A 249 -20.50 32.64 -24.11
N LYS A 250 -19.24 32.97 -24.29
CA LYS A 250 -18.65 33.37 -25.58
C LYS A 250 -17.70 32.27 -26.04
N ILE A 251 -17.90 31.79 -27.27
CA ILE A 251 -17.05 30.79 -27.91
C ILE A 251 -15.97 31.43 -28.80
N ASP A 252 -16.13 32.67 -29.17
CA ASP A 252 -15.15 33.39 -29.98
C ASP A 252 -14.07 34.01 -29.10
N PRO A 253 -12.77 33.85 -29.42
CA PRO A 253 -11.70 34.51 -28.69
C PRO A 253 -11.80 36.03 -28.86
N GLU A 254 -11.61 36.76 -27.78
CA GLU A 254 -11.48 38.21 -27.84
C GLU A 254 -10.18 38.57 -28.57
N GLU A 255 -10.27 39.43 -29.57
CA GLU A 255 -9.09 40.05 -30.20
C GLU A 255 -8.43 40.97 -29.17
N LEU A 256 -7.20 40.67 -28.81
CA LEU A 256 -6.36 41.61 -28.04
C LEU A 256 -5.90 42.69 -28.98
N LYS A 257 -6.40 43.89 -28.76
CA LYS A 257 -5.94 45.11 -29.49
C LYS A 257 -4.79 45.73 -28.68
N ASP A 258 -3.76 46.20 -29.39
CA ASP A 258 -2.72 47.03 -28.80
C ASP A 258 -3.24 48.46 -28.49
N LYS A 259 -2.38 49.31 -27.93
CA LYS A 259 -2.68 50.71 -27.63
C LYS A 259 -3.12 51.52 -28.85
N ASP A 260 -2.82 51.03 -30.05
CA ASP A 260 -3.16 51.64 -31.35
C ASP A 260 -4.37 50.98 -32.01
N ASN A 261 -5.12 50.18 -31.27
CA ASN A 261 -6.32 49.45 -31.74
C ASN A 261 -6.04 48.41 -32.85
N LYS A 262 -4.76 47.99 -33.02
CA LYS A 262 -4.35 46.94 -33.95
C LYS A 262 -4.41 45.57 -33.30
N PRO A 263 -4.94 44.53 -33.96
CA PRO A 263 -4.93 43.16 -33.41
C PRO A 263 -3.50 42.67 -33.26
N THR A 264 -3.07 42.45 -32.03
CA THR A 264 -1.69 42.04 -31.72
C THR A 264 -1.50 40.55 -31.52
N ASN A 265 -2.49 39.86 -30.94
CA ASN A 265 -2.47 38.42 -30.77
C ASN A 265 -3.89 37.95 -30.46
N PHE A 266 -4.20 36.70 -30.82
CA PHE A 266 -5.42 36.02 -30.38
C PHE A 266 -5.23 35.57 -28.94
N LYS A 267 -6.11 36.05 -28.06
CA LYS A 267 -6.17 35.51 -26.70
C LYS A 267 -6.75 34.12 -26.77
N VAL A 268 -5.98 33.17 -26.32
CA VAL A 268 -6.34 31.76 -26.25
C VAL A 268 -7.61 31.63 -25.43
N ASN A 269 -8.66 31.12 -26.03
CA ASN A 269 -9.88 30.52 -25.49
C ASN A 269 -10.58 31.24 -24.32
N PRO A 270 -11.88 31.53 -24.42
CA PRO A 270 -12.69 31.87 -23.25
C PRO A 270 -12.53 30.80 -22.19
N TYR A 271 -12.39 31.23 -20.92
CA TYR A 271 -12.14 30.31 -19.81
C TYR A 271 -13.28 29.29 -19.67
N ILE A 272 -12.94 28.02 -19.73
CA ILE A 272 -13.85 26.94 -19.36
C ILE A 272 -14.20 27.12 -17.89
N LYS A 273 -15.47 27.03 -17.51
CA LYS A 273 -15.91 27.08 -16.12
C LYS A 273 -15.22 25.95 -15.33
N PRO A 274 -14.69 26.24 -14.12
CA PRO A 274 -13.96 25.23 -13.33
C PRO A 274 -14.76 23.95 -13.07
N GLU A 275 -16.07 24.06 -12.88
CA GLU A 275 -16.97 22.92 -12.69
C GLU A 275 -17.05 21.98 -13.91
N PHE A 276 -16.78 22.50 -15.12
CA PHE A 276 -16.86 21.73 -16.37
C PHE A 276 -15.50 21.34 -16.95
N ALA A 277 -14.41 21.71 -16.27
CA ALA A 277 -13.05 21.41 -16.71
C ALA A 277 -12.73 19.91 -16.88
N LYS A 278 -13.51 19.04 -16.21
CA LYS A 278 -13.41 17.59 -16.34
C LYS A 278 -14.26 17.04 -17.50
N TYR A 279 -15.21 17.79 -17.98
CA TYR A 279 -16.03 17.38 -19.12
C TYR A 279 -15.45 17.91 -20.43
N LEU A 280 -15.23 19.23 -20.54
CA LEU A 280 -14.59 19.86 -21.71
C LEU A 280 -13.07 19.90 -21.47
N VAL A 281 -12.36 18.93 -22.03
CA VAL A 281 -10.92 18.75 -21.80
C VAL A 281 -10.05 19.54 -22.74
N PHE A 282 -10.59 19.93 -23.90
CA PHE A 282 -9.89 20.75 -24.87
C PHE A 282 -10.85 21.49 -25.78
N SER A 283 -10.47 22.70 -26.14
CA SER A 283 -11.08 23.47 -27.21
C SER A 283 -9.99 24.06 -28.10
N GLY A 284 -10.06 23.86 -29.39
CA GLY A 284 -8.98 24.32 -30.24
C GLY A 284 -9.30 24.40 -31.71
N HIS A 285 -8.61 25.34 -32.39
CA HIS A 285 -8.71 25.55 -33.82
C HIS A 285 -7.87 24.52 -34.59
N PRO A 286 -8.33 24.03 -35.75
CA PRO A 286 -7.65 23.00 -36.55
C PRO A 286 -6.22 23.38 -36.96
N ILE A 287 -5.88 24.65 -37.15
CA ILE A 287 -4.50 25.06 -37.47
C ILE A 287 -3.52 24.62 -36.41
N SER A 288 -3.89 24.64 -35.11
CA SER A 288 -3.04 24.16 -34.03
C SER A 288 -2.98 22.63 -33.96
N MET A 289 -3.87 21.94 -34.67
CA MET A 289 -3.99 20.49 -34.68
C MET A 289 -3.36 19.81 -35.89
N ILE A 290 -3.03 20.56 -36.97
CA ILE A 290 -2.36 20.00 -38.15
C ILE A 290 -0.89 19.78 -37.83
N PRO A 291 -0.37 18.55 -37.87
CA PRO A 291 1.05 18.31 -37.66
C PRO A 291 1.84 18.91 -38.82
N SER A 292 2.85 19.69 -38.48
CA SER A 292 3.79 20.18 -39.50
C SER A 292 4.47 18.99 -40.19
N ASN A 293 4.08 18.70 -41.43
CA ASN A 293 4.79 17.90 -42.46
C ASN A 293 5.49 16.57 -42.12
N SER A 294 5.27 15.95 -40.98
CA SER A 294 5.78 14.60 -40.74
C SER A 294 4.67 13.57 -40.94
N VAL A 295 4.67 12.99 -42.10
CA VAL A 295 3.74 11.90 -42.56
C VAL A 295 3.85 10.63 -41.67
N LEU A 296 4.73 10.60 -40.73
CA LEU A 296 5.06 9.39 -39.92
C LEU A 296 4.37 9.30 -38.54
N ASP A 297 3.82 10.41 -38.02
CA ASP A 297 3.20 10.40 -36.70
C ASP A 297 1.70 10.62 -36.77
N THR A 298 0.90 9.55 -36.66
CA THR A 298 -0.56 9.58 -36.60
C THR A 298 -1.07 10.10 -35.23
N LYS A 299 -0.51 11.24 -34.77
CA LYS A 299 -0.73 11.75 -33.40
C LYS A 299 -1.12 13.21 -33.38
N ILE A 300 -2.05 13.53 -32.49
CA ILE A 300 -2.34 14.92 -32.09
C ILE A 300 -1.93 15.12 -30.62
N PHE A 301 -1.77 16.41 -30.26
CA PHE A 301 -1.49 16.78 -28.86
C PHE A 301 -2.67 17.55 -28.28
N ILE A 302 -3.21 17.07 -27.18
CA ILE A 302 -4.21 17.77 -26.37
C ILE A 302 -3.45 18.52 -25.29
N TYR A 303 -3.50 19.85 -25.34
CA TYR A 303 -2.87 20.70 -24.34
C TYR A 303 -3.83 20.89 -23.18
N ASN A 304 -3.39 20.49 -22.00
CA ASN A 304 -4.19 20.57 -20.77
C ASN A 304 -3.74 21.78 -19.95
N GLU A 305 -4.29 22.94 -20.27
CA GLU A 305 -3.98 24.20 -19.58
C GLU A 305 -4.89 24.46 -18.37
N ASN A 306 -5.93 23.65 -18.20
CA ASN A 306 -6.95 23.87 -17.20
C ASN A 306 -6.51 23.31 -15.82
N LYS A 307 -6.26 24.20 -14.86
CA LYS A 307 -5.80 23.84 -13.52
C LYS A 307 -6.82 23.03 -12.71
N ASP A 308 -8.10 23.18 -13.03
CA ASP A 308 -9.21 22.55 -12.32
C ASP A 308 -9.68 21.25 -12.98
N GLY A 309 -9.08 20.88 -14.12
CA GLY A 309 -9.37 19.69 -14.90
C GLY A 309 -8.57 18.46 -14.48
N TYR A 310 -8.46 17.51 -15.41
CA TYR A 310 -7.59 16.34 -15.25
C TYR A 310 -6.11 16.73 -15.32
N THR A 311 -5.28 16.03 -14.59
CA THR A 311 -3.82 16.02 -14.89
C THR A 311 -3.57 15.26 -16.20
N ASP A 312 -2.41 15.42 -16.81
CA ASP A 312 -2.08 14.75 -18.09
C ASP A 312 -2.12 13.22 -17.95
N VAL A 313 -1.68 12.71 -16.80
CA VAL A 313 -1.67 11.26 -16.51
C VAL A 313 -3.09 10.76 -16.31
N GLU A 314 -3.93 11.52 -15.60
CA GLU A 314 -5.35 11.20 -15.39
C GLU A 314 -6.11 11.20 -16.72
N LEU A 315 -5.91 12.23 -17.57
CA LEU A 315 -6.55 12.35 -18.86
C LEU A 315 -6.17 11.18 -19.78
N ALA A 316 -4.89 10.88 -19.89
CA ALA A 316 -4.41 9.74 -20.68
C ALA A 316 -4.98 8.41 -20.18
N SER A 317 -5.05 8.21 -18.87
CA SER A 317 -5.64 7.01 -18.26
C SER A 317 -7.15 6.91 -18.51
N ALA A 318 -7.89 8.01 -18.40
CA ALA A 318 -9.32 8.03 -18.66
C ALA A 318 -9.65 7.68 -20.12
N ILE A 319 -8.92 8.26 -21.07
CA ILE A 319 -9.07 7.95 -22.51
C ILE A 319 -8.75 6.46 -22.76
N ASN A 320 -7.64 5.95 -22.25
CA ASN A 320 -7.26 4.55 -22.45
C ASN A 320 -8.26 3.58 -21.80
N PHE A 321 -8.81 3.93 -20.64
CA PHE A 321 -9.83 3.11 -19.96
C PHE A 321 -11.13 3.04 -20.76
N SER A 322 -11.55 4.14 -21.40
CA SER A 322 -12.79 4.18 -22.17
C SER A 322 -12.80 3.21 -23.35
N LEU A 323 -11.64 2.93 -23.93
CA LEU A 323 -11.48 2.05 -25.11
C LEU A 323 -11.35 0.56 -24.79
N LEU A 324 -11.33 0.19 -23.54
CA LEU A 324 -11.21 -1.23 -23.17
C LEU A 324 -12.50 -2.01 -23.54
N PRO A 325 -12.39 -3.26 -24.03
CA PRO A 325 -13.51 -4.03 -24.56
C PRO A 325 -14.37 -4.66 -23.44
N PHE A 326 -14.70 -3.90 -22.42
CA PHE A 326 -15.59 -4.33 -21.35
C PHE A 326 -16.33 -3.14 -20.74
N THR A 327 -17.46 -3.38 -20.12
CA THR A 327 -18.18 -2.42 -19.28
C THR A 327 -18.36 -2.98 -17.89
N LEU A 328 -18.45 -2.10 -16.90
CA LEU A 328 -18.70 -2.44 -15.51
C LEU A 328 -20.14 -2.06 -15.17
N LYS A 329 -20.89 -2.95 -14.54
CA LYS A 329 -22.25 -2.68 -14.05
C LYS A 329 -22.32 -2.96 -12.56
N SER A 330 -22.77 -1.98 -11.77
CA SER A 330 -22.95 -2.18 -10.33
C SER A 330 -24.01 -3.26 -10.06
N GLN A 331 -23.67 -4.21 -9.22
CA GLN A 331 -24.60 -5.20 -8.73
C GLN A 331 -25.15 -4.79 -7.37
N HIS A 332 -24.26 -4.41 -6.48
CA HIS A 332 -24.61 -3.93 -5.16
C HIS A 332 -23.46 -3.12 -4.56
N SER A 333 -23.80 -2.20 -3.67
CA SER A 333 -22.84 -1.35 -2.98
C SER A 333 -23.19 -1.25 -1.50
N TYR A 334 -22.19 -1.06 -0.64
CA TYR A 334 -22.44 -0.74 0.75
C TYR A 334 -21.57 0.42 1.22
N PHE A 335 -22.17 1.26 2.05
CA PHE A 335 -21.47 2.42 2.57
C PHE A 335 -20.61 2.02 3.77
N ILE A 336 -19.33 2.35 3.70
CA ILE A 336 -18.39 2.13 4.80
C ILE A 336 -18.51 3.34 5.72
N THR A 337 -18.79 3.10 7.00
CA THR A 337 -18.82 4.15 8.04
C THR A 337 -18.03 3.66 9.24
N ASP A 338 -16.85 4.20 9.48
CA ASP A 338 -16.10 4.02 10.71
C ASP A 338 -15.68 5.39 11.25
N ALA A 339 -16.61 6.04 11.92
CA ALA A 339 -16.42 7.38 12.48
C ALA A 339 -15.28 7.48 13.52
N SER A 340 -14.80 6.34 14.03
CA SER A 340 -13.85 6.31 15.13
C SER A 340 -12.43 5.84 14.75
N ALA A 341 -12.22 5.33 13.54
CA ALA A 341 -10.97 4.66 13.16
C ALA A 341 -9.72 5.53 13.32
N LYS A 342 -9.81 6.81 13.00
CA LYS A 342 -8.72 7.77 13.15
C LYS A 342 -8.34 8.02 14.59
N ASN A 343 -9.33 8.31 15.44
CA ASN A 343 -9.08 8.55 16.86
C ASN A 343 -8.51 7.30 17.52
N LYS A 344 -9.03 6.12 17.15
CA LYS A 344 -8.51 4.83 17.60
C LYS A 344 -7.04 4.63 17.19
N PHE A 345 -6.68 4.96 15.96
CA PHE A 345 -5.29 4.89 15.47
C PHE A 345 -4.36 5.81 16.26
N LEU A 346 -4.74 7.07 16.47
CA LEU A 346 -3.95 8.02 17.26
C LEU A 346 -3.77 7.56 18.71
N VAL A 347 -4.82 6.99 19.32
CA VAL A 347 -4.74 6.41 20.67
C VAL A 347 -3.76 5.23 20.71
N VAL A 348 -3.84 4.31 19.75
CA VAL A 348 -2.92 3.15 19.69
C VAL A 348 -1.46 3.60 19.55
N ILE A 349 -1.18 4.55 18.63
CA ILE A 349 0.18 5.09 18.47
C ILE A 349 0.65 5.80 19.74
N ALA A 350 -0.22 6.59 20.40
CA ALA A 350 0.14 7.27 21.63
C ALA A 350 0.47 6.29 22.77
N ILE A 351 -0.31 5.21 22.92
CA ILE A 351 -0.03 4.14 23.90
C ILE A 351 1.32 3.48 23.59
N LEU A 352 1.55 3.06 22.34
CA LEU A 352 2.80 2.42 21.94
C LEU A 352 4.00 3.34 22.11
N TYR A 353 3.88 4.59 21.68
CA TYR A 353 4.93 5.58 21.87
C TYR A 353 5.25 5.79 23.36
N SER A 354 4.22 5.91 24.22
CA SER A 354 4.41 6.09 25.66
C SER A 354 5.13 4.90 26.30
N LEU A 355 4.73 3.68 25.95
CA LEU A 355 5.40 2.46 26.43
C LEU A 355 6.85 2.38 25.97
N PHE A 356 7.13 2.72 24.72
CA PHE A 356 8.48 2.73 24.19
C PHE A 356 9.35 3.82 24.81
N ALA A 357 8.80 5.02 24.99
CA ALA A 357 9.51 6.11 25.64
C ALA A 357 9.88 5.74 27.09
N VAL A 358 8.92 5.20 27.86
CA VAL A 358 9.17 4.72 29.21
C VAL A 358 10.24 3.62 29.24
N PHE A 359 10.13 2.62 28.33
CA PHE A 359 11.13 1.55 28.23
C PHE A 359 12.53 2.10 27.93
N LEU A 360 12.67 3.02 26.97
CA LEU A 360 13.97 3.60 26.60
C LEU A 360 14.54 4.46 27.72
N ILE A 361 13.73 5.30 28.34
CA ILE A 361 14.19 6.18 29.44
C ILE A 361 14.57 5.33 30.66
N ALA A 362 13.75 4.34 31.02
CA ALA A 362 14.05 3.43 32.11
C ALA A 362 15.35 2.66 31.88
N ARG A 363 15.63 2.26 30.64
CA ARG A 363 16.80 1.42 30.32
C ARG A 363 18.07 2.17 30.03
N TYR A 364 17.96 3.31 29.33
CA TYR A 364 19.10 4.09 28.80
C TYR A 364 19.13 5.52 29.34
N ARG A 365 18.25 5.88 30.27
CA ARG A 365 18.18 7.19 30.94
C ARG A 365 18.23 8.36 29.94
N PHE A 366 19.22 9.24 30.06
CA PHE A 366 19.32 10.43 29.22
C PHE A 366 19.41 10.11 27.71
N PHE A 367 20.17 9.10 27.33
CA PHE A 367 20.22 8.67 25.91
C PHE A 367 18.88 8.07 25.45
N GLY A 368 18.14 7.42 26.39
CA GLY A 368 16.79 6.98 26.15
C GLY A 368 15.79 8.13 25.93
N LEU A 369 15.96 9.24 26.65
CA LEU A 369 15.14 10.44 26.46
C LEU A 369 15.41 11.08 25.08
N VAL A 370 16.67 11.22 24.66
CA VAL A 370 17.01 11.69 23.31
C VAL A 370 16.38 10.80 22.24
N ALA A 371 16.43 9.48 22.43
CA ALA A 371 15.83 8.53 21.53
C ALA A 371 14.29 8.63 21.50
N ALA A 372 13.64 8.85 22.65
CA ALA A 372 12.19 9.07 22.73
C ALA A 372 11.75 10.32 21.93
N VAL A 373 12.50 11.41 22.03
CA VAL A 373 12.24 12.62 21.20
C VAL A 373 12.42 12.32 19.71
N SER A 374 13.44 11.54 19.35
CA SER A 374 13.68 11.14 17.96
C SER A 374 12.56 10.28 17.40
N ILE A 375 11.96 9.38 18.21
CA ILE A 375 10.78 8.59 17.82
C ILE A 375 9.54 9.47 17.64
N ALA A 376 9.31 10.43 18.56
CA ALA A 376 8.20 11.39 18.40
C ALA A 376 8.34 12.18 17.10
N PHE A 377 9.54 12.65 16.79
CA PHE A 377 9.82 13.35 15.54
C PHE A 377 9.65 12.45 14.32
N PHE A 378 10.06 11.18 14.41
CA PHE A 378 9.83 10.18 13.35
C PHE A 378 8.33 9.98 13.09
N ILE A 379 7.51 9.74 14.12
CA ILE A 379 6.06 9.55 13.97
C ILE A 379 5.43 10.80 13.33
N PHE A 380 5.81 12.00 13.80
CA PHE A 380 5.34 13.26 13.24
C PHE A 380 5.68 13.37 11.74
N MET A 381 6.94 13.13 11.36
CA MET A 381 7.39 13.22 9.96
C MET A 381 6.73 12.18 9.06
N VAL A 382 6.49 10.97 9.56
CA VAL A 382 5.74 9.94 8.82
C VAL A 382 4.33 10.43 8.50
N ILE A 383 3.60 10.94 9.49
CA ILE A 383 2.23 11.44 9.29
C ILE A 383 2.25 12.65 8.32
N VAL A 384 3.23 13.55 8.45
CA VAL A 384 3.38 14.70 7.55
C VAL A 384 3.60 14.26 6.11
N VAL A 385 4.53 13.33 5.87
CA VAL A 385 4.85 12.86 4.50
C VAL A 385 3.68 12.09 3.89
N LEU A 386 3.03 11.22 4.66
CA LEU A 386 1.83 10.52 4.18
C LEU A 386 0.69 11.49 3.85
N THR A 387 0.54 12.57 4.62
CA THR A 387 -0.44 13.62 4.35
C THR A 387 -0.08 14.44 3.11
N LEU A 388 1.22 14.71 2.87
CA LEU A 388 1.72 15.39 1.65
C LEU A 388 1.50 14.53 0.40
N LEU A 389 1.72 13.24 0.50
CA LEU A 389 1.45 12.26 -0.57
C LEU A 389 -0.05 12.01 -0.75
N ASN A 390 -0.90 12.68 0.03
CA ASN A 390 -2.35 12.48 0.05
C ASN A 390 -2.75 11.01 0.31
N ILE A 391 -1.90 10.24 1.00
CA ILE A 391 -2.21 8.86 1.37
C ILE A 391 -3.26 8.86 2.47
N PHE A 392 -4.40 8.24 2.19
CA PHE A 392 -5.45 8.05 3.18
C PHE A 392 -5.05 6.99 4.21
N ILE A 393 -5.08 7.33 5.51
CA ILE A 393 -4.71 6.39 6.57
C ILE A 393 -5.88 5.44 6.85
N SER A 394 -5.94 4.36 6.07
CA SER A 394 -6.83 3.22 6.33
C SER A 394 -6.32 2.40 7.52
N SER A 395 -7.14 1.48 8.01
CA SER A 395 -6.74 0.55 9.09
C SER A 395 -5.49 -0.27 8.75
N ILE A 396 -5.28 -0.59 7.48
CA ILE A 396 -4.13 -1.34 6.98
C ILE A 396 -2.86 -0.50 7.01
N ILE A 397 -2.94 0.75 6.56
CA ILE A 397 -1.81 1.69 6.61
C ILE A 397 -1.46 2.00 8.06
N ALA A 398 -2.47 2.21 8.91
CA ALA A 398 -2.28 2.38 10.34
C ALA A 398 -1.50 1.20 10.95
N PHE A 399 -1.87 -0.03 10.62
CA PHE A 399 -1.16 -1.23 11.03
C PHE A 399 0.28 -1.24 10.50
N THR A 400 0.49 -0.91 9.22
CA THR A 400 1.82 -0.86 8.61
C THR A 400 2.73 0.15 9.31
N ILE A 401 2.22 1.34 9.65
CA ILE A 401 2.96 2.35 10.42
C ILE A 401 3.36 1.81 11.80
N ILE A 402 2.47 1.09 12.46
CA ILE A 402 2.74 0.47 13.76
C ILE A 402 3.86 -0.58 13.66
N VAL A 403 3.87 -1.40 12.61
CA VAL A 403 4.96 -2.35 12.35
C VAL A 403 6.29 -1.64 12.10
N LEU A 404 6.27 -0.56 11.32
CA LEU A 404 7.47 0.22 11.04
C LEU A 404 8.00 0.94 12.28
N LEU A 405 7.13 1.38 13.18
CA LEU A 405 7.54 1.89 14.49
C LEU A 405 8.31 0.83 15.29
N LEU A 406 7.91 -0.44 15.23
CA LEU A 406 8.64 -1.54 15.84
C LEU A 406 10.05 -1.70 15.25
N LEU A 407 10.20 -1.64 13.91
CA LEU A 407 11.50 -1.74 13.25
C LEU A 407 12.43 -0.59 13.64
N VAL A 408 11.90 0.63 13.70
CA VAL A 408 12.65 1.81 14.16
C VAL A 408 13.08 1.66 15.61
N MET A 409 12.21 1.16 16.47
CA MET A 409 12.55 0.84 17.86
C MET A 409 13.67 -0.20 17.97
N ASP A 410 13.66 -1.21 17.10
CA ASP A 410 14.72 -2.21 17.05
C ASP A 410 16.07 -1.60 16.67
N LEU A 411 16.12 -0.69 15.69
CA LEU A 411 17.33 0.04 15.33
C LEU A 411 17.88 0.88 16.49
N ILE A 412 17.02 1.62 17.18
CA ILE A 412 17.38 2.44 18.33
C ILE A 412 17.92 1.56 19.47
N ASN A 413 17.19 0.51 19.82
CA ASN A 413 17.61 -0.41 20.89
C ASN A 413 18.94 -1.10 20.55
N ASN A 414 19.15 -1.46 19.27
CA ASN A 414 20.43 -1.99 18.81
C ASN A 414 21.57 -0.98 19.02
N GLN A 415 21.38 0.29 18.61
CA GLN A 415 22.36 1.36 18.77
C GLN A 415 22.71 1.60 20.26
N LEU A 416 21.70 1.80 21.09
CA LEU A 416 21.88 2.09 22.52
C LEU A 416 22.45 0.91 23.30
N SER A 417 22.11 -0.32 22.93
CA SER A 417 22.66 -1.54 23.54
C SER A 417 24.17 -1.69 23.30
N ILE A 418 24.65 -1.31 22.09
CA ILE A 418 26.08 -1.32 21.77
C ILE A 418 26.81 -0.28 22.62
N ILE A 419 26.27 0.95 22.74
CA ILE A 419 26.84 1.99 23.60
C ILE A 419 26.98 1.50 25.04
N LYS A 420 25.87 0.95 25.59
CA LYS A 420 25.83 0.41 26.94
C LYS A 420 26.92 -0.64 27.18
N LYS A 421 27.08 -1.59 26.26
CA LYS A 421 28.09 -2.67 26.36
C LYS A 421 29.51 -2.15 26.32
N GLU A 422 29.80 -1.19 25.45
CA GLU A 422 31.14 -0.62 25.36
C GLU A 422 31.50 0.21 26.60
N ILE A 423 30.55 0.91 27.22
CA ILE A 423 30.76 1.60 28.50
C ILE A 423 30.97 0.57 29.63
N GLN A 424 30.22 -0.53 29.65
CA GLN A 424 30.41 -1.60 30.64
C GLN A 424 31.78 -2.29 30.54
N LYS A 425 32.41 -2.27 29.35
CA LYS A 425 33.80 -2.73 29.16
C LYS A 425 34.87 -1.70 29.57
N GLY A 426 34.46 -0.56 30.13
CA GLY A 426 35.35 0.50 30.55
C GLY A 426 35.73 1.53 29.48
N SER A 427 35.05 1.51 28.33
CA SER A 427 35.27 2.56 27.30
C SER A 427 34.60 3.85 27.70
N ASN A 428 35.29 5.01 27.45
CA ASN A 428 34.67 6.32 27.60
C ASN A 428 33.45 6.48 26.71
N ALA A 429 32.49 7.31 27.11
CA ALA A 429 31.25 7.54 26.40
C ALA A 429 31.49 7.94 24.92
N THR A 430 32.44 8.79 24.65
CA THR A 430 32.83 9.22 23.30
C THR A 430 33.30 8.06 22.40
N LYS A 431 34.17 7.18 22.95
CA LYS A 431 34.64 5.98 22.21
C LYS A 431 33.50 4.99 21.99
N ALA A 432 32.65 4.79 23.02
CA ALA A 432 31.50 3.88 22.96
C ALA A 432 30.47 4.32 21.89
N VAL A 433 30.11 5.61 21.87
CA VAL A 433 29.22 6.16 20.85
C VAL A 433 29.85 6.15 19.45
N GLY A 434 31.17 6.44 19.34
CA GLY A 434 31.88 6.35 18.07
C GLY A 434 31.84 4.95 17.44
N LYS A 435 32.09 3.91 18.27
CA LYS A 435 31.97 2.52 17.84
C LYS A 435 30.53 2.15 17.49
N SER A 436 29.58 2.51 18.36
CA SER A 436 28.17 2.25 18.12
C SER A 436 27.70 2.91 16.82
N ALA A 437 28.05 4.16 16.58
CA ALA A 437 27.68 4.87 15.38
C ALA A 437 28.19 4.18 14.10
N LYS A 438 29.42 3.65 14.11
CA LYS A 438 29.96 2.91 12.96
C LYS A 438 29.15 1.62 12.71
N TYR A 439 28.93 0.82 13.74
CA TYR A 439 28.21 -0.46 13.61
C TYR A 439 26.72 -0.27 13.34
N SER A 440 26.07 0.70 14.01
CA SER A 440 24.63 0.92 13.83
C SER A 440 24.31 1.55 12.49
N LEU A 441 25.16 2.46 11.96
CA LEU A 441 24.94 3.08 10.66
C LEU A 441 24.96 2.03 9.54
N PHE A 442 25.98 1.15 9.51
CA PHE A 442 26.03 0.11 8.50
C PHE A 442 24.88 -0.90 8.64
N SER A 443 24.56 -1.31 9.87
CA SER A 443 23.44 -2.19 10.13
C SER A 443 22.11 -1.55 9.76
N SER A 444 21.91 -0.25 9.97
CA SER A 444 20.71 0.45 9.56
C SER A 444 20.61 0.65 8.04
N LEU A 445 21.75 0.88 7.36
CA LEU A 445 21.79 0.90 5.89
C LEU A 445 21.41 -0.46 5.30
N ASP A 446 21.99 -1.54 5.82
CA ASP A 446 21.73 -2.90 5.34
C ASP A 446 20.24 -3.25 5.53
N THR A 447 19.64 -2.92 6.68
CA THR A 447 18.21 -3.18 6.95
C THR A 447 17.30 -2.28 6.14
N THR A 448 17.65 -1.01 5.94
CA THR A 448 16.92 -0.07 5.08
C THR A 448 16.89 -0.57 3.64
N PHE A 449 18.03 -1.01 3.12
CA PHE A 449 18.12 -1.57 1.76
C PHE A 449 17.18 -2.76 1.57
N ILE A 450 17.18 -3.71 2.49
CA ILE A 450 16.30 -4.89 2.41
C ILE A 450 14.83 -4.51 2.52
N SER A 451 14.47 -3.57 3.41
CA SER A 451 13.10 -3.08 3.52
C SER A 451 12.64 -2.36 2.25
N ILE A 452 13.52 -1.63 1.58
CA ILE A 452 13.25 -0.99 0.28
C ILE A 452 13.05 -2.05 -0.80
N VAL A 453 13.86 -3.11 -0.85
CA VAL A 453 13.68 -4.22 -1.81
C VAL A 453 12.30 -4.87 -1.60
N GLY A 454 11.93 -5.18 -0.35
CA GLY A 454 10.61 -5.70 -0.02
C GLY A 454 9.48 -4.76 -0.42
N ALA A 455 9.63 -3.46 -0.15
CA ALA A 455 8.66 -2.43 -0.52
C ALA A 455 8.46 -2.33 -2.05
N ILE A 456 9.54 -2.35 -2.83
CA ILE A 456 9.50 -2.33 -4.30
C ILE A 456 8.75 -3.55 -4.83
N LEU A 457 9.03 -4.73 -4.31
CA LEU A 457 8.33 -5.95 -4.72
C LEU A 457 6.83 -5.85 -4.43
N LEU A 458 6.45 -5.32 -3.26
CA LEU A 458 5.04 -5.07 -2.91
C LEU A 458 4.36 -4.04 -3.81
N ILE A 459 5.08 -3.03 -4.30
CA ILE A 459 4.55 -2.01 -5.20
C ILE A 459 4.28 -2.59 -6.60
N TYR A 460 5.22 -3.33 -7.15
CA TYR A 460 5.16 -3.78 -8.55
C TYR A 460 4.39 -5.07 -8.77
N ILE A 461 4.42 -5.98 -7.79
CA ILE A 461 3.74 -7.27 -7.88
C ILE A 461 2.52 -7.23 -6.94
N SER A 462 1.56 -6.35 -7.25
CA SER A 462 0.47 -6.06 -6.32
C SER A 462 -0.53 -7.21 -6.22
N VAL A 463 -0.76 -7.66 -5.00
CA VAL A 463 -1.90 -8.46 -4.57
C VAL A 463 -2.67 -7.60 -3.56
N SER A 464 -3.95 -7.34 -3.80
CA SER A 464 -4.80 -6.56 -2.87
C SER A 464 -4.21 -5.22 -2.42
N TYR A 465 -3.98 -5.02 -1.12
CA TYR A 465 -3.45 -3.77 -0.53
C TYR A 465 -1.92 -3.60 -0.62
N SER A 466 -1.22 -4.55 -1.20
CA SER A 466 0.24 -4.62 -1.18
C SER A 466 0.94 -3.37 -1.74
N THR A 467 0.38 -2.73 -2.78
CA THR A 467 0.95 -1.50 -3.36
C THR A 467 1.04 -0.37 -2.34
N VAL A 468 -0.04 -0.13 -1.59
CA VAL A 468 -0.09 0.95 -0.60
C VAL A 468 0.76 0.63 0.62
N ILE A 469 0.76 -0.63 1.05
CA ILE A 469 1.69 -1.14 2.07
C ILE A 469 3.13 -0.90 1.63
N GLY A 470 3.47 -1.26 0.39
CA GLY A 470 4.80 -1.06 -0.17
C GLY A 470 5.25 0.41 -0.18
N ILE A 471 4.40 1.32 -0.65
CA ILE A 471 4.69 2.77 -0.64
C ILE A 471 4.89 3.28 0.80
N THR A 472 4.06 2.82 1.74
CA THR A 472 4.17 3.20 3.15
C THR A 472 5.47 2.68 3.77
N ILE A 473 5.87 1.44 3.48
CA ILE A 473 7.15 0.87 3.94
C ILE A 473 8.32 1.64 3.32
N PHE A 474 8.28 1.90 2.01
CA PHE A 474 9.34 2.63 1.31
C PHE A 474 9.60 4.01 1.91
N THR A 475 8.56 4.83 2.02
CA THR A 475 8.65 6.20 2.53
C THR A 475 9.07 6.24 4.00
N THR A 476 8.44 5.42 4.84
CA THR A 476 8.71 5.39 6.29
C THR A 476 10.09 4.83 6.62
N THR A 477 10.58 3.87 5.85
CA THR A 477 11.92 3.30 6.05
C THR A 477 13.01 4.33 5.75
N ILE A 478 12.84 5.14 4.69
CA ILE A 478 13.77 6.24 4.38
C ILE A 478 13.76 7.29 5.49
N ILE A 479 12.57 7.70 5.95
CA ILE A 479 12.43 8.66 7.06
C ILE A 479 13.10 8.11 8.32
N GLY A 480 12.88 6.83 8.64
CA GLY A 480 13.49 6.15 9.78
C GLY A 480 15.01 6.14 9.70
N PHE A 481 15.59 5.83 8.53
CA PHE A 481 17.03 5.89 8.32
C PHE A 481 17.59 7.30 8.53
N VAL A 482 16.96 8.33 7.96
CA VAL A 482 17.42 9.72 8.09
C VAL A 482 17.35 10.18 9.55
N ILE A 483 16.23 9.95 10.24
CA ILE A 483 16.05 10.47 11.61
C ILE A 483 16.88 9.68 12.60
N ILE A 484 16.82 8.34 12.57
CA ILE A 484 17.48 7.49 13.56
C ILE A 484 18.91 7.16 13.15
N GLY A 485 19.14 6.74 11.92
CA GLY A 485 20.46 6.38 11.42
C GLY A 485 21.43 7.58 11.37
N LEU A 486 20.96 8.74 10.92
CA LEU A 486 21.80 9.92 10.75
C LEU A 486 21.62 10.93 11.88
N ILE A 487 20.44 11.56 12.04
CA ILE A 487 20.23 12.69 12.95
C ILE A 487 20.49 12.29 14.41
N GLN A 488 19.84 11.24 14.90
CA GLN A 488 20.05 10.76 16.27
C GLN A 488 21.52 10.38 16.53
N THR A 489 22.17 9.72 15.58
CA THR A 489 23.58 9.35 15.67
C THR A 489 24.48 10.58 15.79
N LEU A 490 24.19 11.64 15.02
CA LEU A 490 24.93 12.92 15.09
C LEU A 490 24.72 13.61 16.44
N ILE A 491 23.47 13.65 16.94
CA ILE A 491 23.16 14.22 18.26
C ILE A 491 23.93 13.47 19.36
N LEU A 492 23.89 12.14 19.38
CA LEU A 492 24.62 11.34 20.37
C LEU A 492 26.15 11.54 20.29
N LYS A 493 26.72 11.60 19.08
CA LYS A 493 28.15 11.92 18.89
C LYS A 493 28.51 13.31 19.39
N SER A 494 27.67 14.29 19.11
CA SER A 494 27.90 15.67 19.55
C SER A 494 27.81 15.81 21.09
N LEU A 495 26.79 15.17 21.68
CA LEU A 495 26.58 15.13 23.14
C LEU A 495 27.77 14.50 23.87
N THR A 496 28.28 13.37 23.42
CA THR A 496 29.39 12.68 24.09
C THR A 496 30.72 13.43 23.97
N LYS A 497 30.92 14.22 22.88
CA LYS A 497 32.10 15.12 22.75
C LYS A 497 32.12 16.26 23.76
N THR A 498 31.03 16.48 24.52
CA THR A 498 31.04 17.41 25.65
C THR A 498 31.81 16.88 26.87
N GLU A 499 32.20 15.60 26.88
CA GLU A 499 32.88 14.87 27.94
C GLU A 499 32.12 14.82 29.29
N SER A 500 30.91 15.42 29.35
CA SER A 500 30.11 15.49 30.58
C SER A 500 29.61 14.08 31.05
N PHE A 501 29.59 13.11 30.14
CA PHE A 501 29.15 11.76 30.42
C PHE A 501 30.26 10.78 30.81
N ASP A 502 31.52 11.18 30.71
CA ASP A 502 32.68 10.34 31.03
C ASP A 502 32.84 10.15 32.54
N THR A 503 32.41 11.15 33.33
CA THR A 503 32.46 11.14 34.81
C THR A 503 31.14 10.64 35.43
N THR A 504 30.02 10.70 34.71
CA THR A 504 28.70 10.38 35.23
C THR A 504 28.07 9.19 34.50
N SER A 505 28.74 8.01 34.52
CA SER A 505 28.24 6.79 33.90
C SER A 505 26.83 6.38 34.40
N LYS A 506 26.47 6.76 35.63
CA LYS A 506 25.11 6.54 36.21
C LYS A 506 24.00 7.26 35.47
N ALA A 507 24.30 8.36 34.75
CA ALA A 507 23.31 9.08 33.93
C ALA A 507 22.93 8.31 32.66
N ILE A 508 23.72 7.31 32.24
CA ILE A 508 23.55 6.55 31.01
C ILE A 508 23.16 5.09 31.27
N LEU A 509 23.56 4.54 32.43
CA LEU A 509 23.46 3.11 32.73
C LEU A 509 22.56 2.82 33.93
N TRP A 510 21.66 1.85 33.77
CA TRP A 510 20.93 1.21 34.85
C TRP A 510 21.54 -0.17 35.16
N SER A 511 21.35 -0.69 36.40
CA SER A 511 21.88 -2.00 36.78
C SER A 511 21.29 -3.15 35.97
N ASN A 512 22.10 -4.15 35.63
CA ASN A 512 21.73 -5.30 34.80
C ASN A 512 21.38 -6.57 35.58
N LYS A 513 20.67 -6.46 36.68
CA LYS A 513 20.36 -7.63 37.51
C LYS A 513 19.66 -8.77 36.74
N TYR A 514 18.71 -8.43 35.83
CA TYR A 514 18.00 -9.45 35.06
C TYR A 514 18.86 -10.10 33.95
N SER A 515 19.79 -9.36 33.35
CA SER A 515 20.68 -9.94 32.35
C SER A 515 21.65 -10.95 32.96
N GLN A 516 21.98 -10.79 34.24
CA GLN A 516 22.76 -11.77 34.98
C GLN A 516 21.96 -13.04 35.27
N ALA A 517 20.66 -12.90 35.54
CA ALA A 517 19.78 -14.06 35.73
C ALA A 517 19.63 -14.88 34.46
N VAL A 518 19.47 -14.21 33.31
CA VAL A 518 19.38 -14.88 32.00
C VAL A 518 20.72 -15.55 31.62
N TYR A 519 21.85 -14.96 32.03
CA TYR A 519 23.18 -15.56 31.79
C TYR A 519 23.37 -16.92 32.46
N LYS A 520 22.71 -17.16 33.57
CA LYS A 520 22.74 -18.45 34.28
C LYS A 520 22.00 -19.54 33.52
N VAL A 521 21.06 -19.20 32.65
CA VAL A 521 20.27 -20.18 31.91
C VAL A 521 20.98 -20.51 30.59
N ASP A 522 21.36 -21.77 30.39
CA ASP A 522 21.92 -22.24 29.12
C ASP A 522 20.82 -22.62 28.14
N LEU A 523 20.36 -21.60 27.34
CA LEU A 523 19.30 -21.78 26.36
C LEU A 523 19.74 -22.64 25.16
N ILE A 524 21.04 -22.68 24.86
CA ILE A 524 21.57 -23.44 23.73
C ILE A 524 21.51 -24.94 24.01
N SER A 525 21.89 -25.37 25.20
CA SER A 525 21.82 -26.79 25.57
C SER A 525 20.38 -27.31 25.66
N LYS A 526 19.42 -26.42 25.99
CA LYS A 526 17.99 -26.76 26.07
C LYS A 526 17.27 -26.74 24.70
N SER A 527 17.92 -26.33 23.62
CA SER A 527 17.30 -26.18 22.30
C SER A 527 16.73 -27.48 21.73
N LYS A 528 17.34 -28.66 22.07
CA LYS A 528 16.81 -29.97 21.67
C LYS A 528 15.40 -30.23 22.18
N TYR A 529 15.13 -29.87 23.44
CA TYR A 529 13.78 -30.01 24.00
C TYR A 529 12.77 -29.11 23.34
N PHE A 530 13.21 -27.91 22.95
CA PHE A 530 12.39 -27.01 22.21
C PHE A 530 12.11 -27.50 20.78
N SER A 531 13.09 -28.09 20.11
CA SER A 531 12.89 -28.71 18.77
C SER A 531 11.90 -29.86 18.82
N ILE A 532 11.95 -30.69 19.89
CA ILE A 532 10.95 -31.75 20.11
C ILE A 532 9.58 -31.14 20.40
N GLY A 533 9.51 -30.13 21.27
CA GLY A 533 8.27 -29.40 21.55
C GLY A 533 7.67 -28.76 20.32
N PHE A 534 8.49 -28.21 19.43
CA PHE A 534 8.04 -27.69 18.13
C PHE A 534 7.45 -28.78 17.24
N GLY A 535 8.08 -29.94 17.18
CA GLY A 535 7.55 -31.11 16.45
C GLY A 535 6.19 -31.57 16.98
N VAL A 536 6.05 -31.66 18.31
CA VAL A 536 4.78 -32.00 18.95
C VAL A 536 3.72 -30.92 18.68
N PHE A 537 4.08 -29.66 18.79
CA PHE A 537 3.17 -28.54 18.47
C PHE A 537 2.70 -28.60 17.01
N ALA A 538 3.62 -28.83 16.05
CA ALA A 538 3.28 -28.96 14.65
C ALA A 538 2.34 -30.17 14.41
N PHE A 539 2.61 -31.30 15.06
CA PHE A 539 1.74 -32.46 14.98
C PHE A 539 0.33 -32.18 15.51
N ILE A 540 0.21 -31.53 16.67
CA ILE A 540 -1.08 -31.17 17.27
C ILE A 540 -1.83 -30.19 16.34
N ALA A 541 -1.17 -29.15 15.83
CA ALA A 541 -1.79 -28.18 14.93
C ALA A 541 -2.31 -28.82 13.63
N LEU A 542 -1.53 -29.71 13.04
CA LEU A 542 -1.94 -30.49 11.87
C LEU A 542 -3.07 -31.48 12.19
N ALA A 543 -3.02 -32.15 13.34
CA ALA A 543 -4.08 -33.06 13.78
C ALA A 543 -5.43 -32.32 13.97
N VAL A 544 -5.39 -31.12 14.58
CA VAL A 544 -6.58 -30.25 14.70
C VAL A 544 -7.09 -29.85 13.31
N TYR A 545 -6.21 -29.42 12.41
CA TYR A 545 -6.59 -29.06 11.04
C TYR A 545 -7.24 -30.23 10.29
N PHE A 546 -6.63 -31.41 10.31
CA PHE A 546 -7.18 -32.60 9.64
C PHE A 546 -8.50 -33.07 10.27
N SER A 547 -8.62 -33.02 11.60
CA SER A 547 -9.87 -33.35 12.29
C SER A 547 -11.01 -32.42 11.86
N LEU A 548 -10.75 -31.10 11.77
CA LEU A 548 -11.73 -30.12 11.28
C LEU A 548 -12.02 -30.31 9.79
N SER A 549 -11.03 -30.68 9.00
CA SER A 549 -11.21 -30.95 7.56
C SER A 549 -12.09 -32.17 7.32
N ILE A 550 -11.92 -33.24 8.10
CA ILE A 550 -12.74 -34.45 8.05
C ILE A 550 -14.17 -34.14 8.51
N ALA A 551 -14.33 -33.44 9.64
CA ALA A 551 -15.64 -33.04 10.14
C ALA A 551 -16.43 -32.19 9.14
N ASN A 552 -15.75 -31.30 8.41
CA ASN A 552 -16.35 -30.43 7.41
C ASN A 552 -16.32 -31.00 5.98
N LYS A 553 -15.93 -32.27 5.81
CA LYS A 553 -15.86 -33.00 4.53
C LYS A 553 -15.09 -32.28 3.40
N SER A 554 -14.17 -31.39 3.73
CA SER A 554 -13.35 -30.65 2.78
C SER A 554 -12.05 -30.17 3.42
N LEU A 555 -10.93 -30.30 2.72
CA LEU A 555 -9.63 -29.77 3.16
C LEU A 555 -9.68 -28.24 3.32
N ILE A 556 -10.39 -27.56 2.45
CA ILE A 556 -10.52 -26.09 2.50
C ILE A 556 -11.36 -25.66 3.71
N ASN A 557 -12.43 -26.38 4.01
CA ASN A 557 -13.32 -26.08 5.14
C ASN A 557 -12.71 -26.42 6.52
N GLY A 558 -11.57 -27.09 6.56
CA GLY A 558 -10.75 -27.24 7.77
C GLY A 558 -10.07 -25.94 8.20
N LEU A 559 -9.93 -24.98 7.28
CA LEU A 559 -9.46 -23.63 7.56
C LEU A 559 -10.62 -22.75 8.04
N ASN A 560 -10.38 -21.85 8.98
CA ASN A 560 -11.34 -20.82 9.32
C ASN A 560 -11.28 -19.67 8.29
N LEU A 561 -11.79 -19.94 7.10
CA LEU A 561 -11.84 -18.91 6.08
C LEU A 561 -12.84 -17.81 6.48
N SER A 562 -12.50 -16.57 6.16
CA SER A 562 -13.42 -15.43 6.32
C SER A 562 -14.67 -15.62 5.45
N ASN A 563 -15.74 -14.91 5.78
CA ASN A 563 -16.98 -14.97 5.04
C ASN A 563 -16.81 -14.65 3.56
N GLU A 564 -15.85 -13.80 3.22
CA GLU A 564 -15.50 -13.42 1.83
C GLU A 564 -14.95 -14.62 1.02
N LEU A 565 -14.30 -15.57 1.69
CA LEU A 565 -13.71 -16.77 1.07
C LEU A 565 -14.59 -18.01 1.17
N LYS A 566 -15.54 -18.02 2.12
CA LYS A 566 -16.50 -19.13 2.31
C LYS A 566 -17.74 -19.02 1.44
N SER A 567 -18.08 -17.81 1.00
CA SER A 567 -19.34 -17.57 0.29
C SER A 567 -19.26 -18.11 -1.12
N GLU A 568 -19.89 -19.24 -1.35
CA GLU A 568 -20.09 -19.79 -2.70
C GLU A 568 -21.31 -19.16 -3.37
N TYR A 569 -22.29 -18.69 -2.58
CA TYR A 569 -23.55 -18.15 -3.05
C TYR A 569 -23.87 -16.82 -2.36
N ASN A 570 -24.19 -15.80 -3.14
CA ASN A 570 -24.73 -14.55 -2.67
C ASN A 570 -26.19 -14.41 -3.12
N TYR A 571 -27.05 -14.04 -2.18
CA TYR A 571 -28.48 -13.85 -2.44
C TYR A 571 -28.88 -12.43 -2.06
N LEU A 572 -29.51 -11.75 -2.99
CA LEU A 572 -30.05 -10.41 -2.79
C LEU A 572 -31.54 -10.51 -2.54
N PHE A 573 -31.99 -9.98 -1.39
CA PHE A 573 -33.40 -9.99 -0.99
C PHE A 573 -34.05 -8.68 -1.42
N ILE A 574 -34.68 -8.63 -2.58
CA ILE A 574 -35.29 -7.44 -3.17
C ILE A 574 -36.81 -7.52 -3.00
N PRO A 575 -37.50 -6.53 -2.39
CA PRO A 575 -38.93 -6.47 -2.34
C PRO A 575 -39.51 -6.13 -3.71
N ASN A 576 -40.58 -6.83 -4.12
CA ASN A 576 -41.28 -6.55 -5.36
C ASN A 576 -42.09 -5.26 -5.24
N GLY A 577 -41.82 -4.30 -6.12
CA GLY A 577 -42.65 -3.11 -6.31
C GLY A 577 -42.49 -1.98 -5.30
N THR A 578 -41.62 -2.11 -4.28
CA THR A 578 -41.39 -1.06 -3.29
C THR A 578 -39.89 -0.83 -3.07
N LEU A 579 -39.50 0.45 -2.93
CA LEU A 579 -38.15 0.83 -2.56
C LEU A 579 -38.01 0.67 -1.05
N LEU A 580 -37.02 -0.12 -0.60
CA LEU A 580 -36.71 -0.23 0.83
C LEU A 580 -35.92 0.97 1.32
N SER A 581 -36.45 1.61 2.35
CA SER A 581 -35.68 2.57 3.15
C SER A 581 -34.62 1.83 4.00
N GLN A 582 -33.61 2.56 4.48
CA GLN A 582 -32.59 1.97 5.34
C GLN A 582 -33.16 1.36 6.63
N SER A 583 -34.24 1.94 7.17
CA SER A 583 -34.90 1.42 8.38
C SER A 583 -35.62 0.09 8.12
N GLU A 584 -36.25 -0.06 6.97
CA GLU A 584 -36.91 -1.30 6.56
C GLU A 584 -35.90 -2.39 6.23
N ALA A 585 -34.79 -2.06 5.58
CA ALA A 585 -33.68 -2.96 5.35
C ALA A 585 -33.06 -3.46 6.67
N ASN A 586 -32.97 -2.60 7.70
CA ASN A 586 -32.54 -3.00 9.04
C ASN A 586 -33.51 -4.01 9.70
N LYS A 587 -34.84 -3.82 9.56
CA LYS A 587 -35.84 -4.77 10.05
C LYS A 587 -35.71 -6.11 9.33
N LEU A 588 -35.56 -6.10 8.00
CA LEU A 588 -35.35 -7.32 7.19
C LEU A 588 -34.09 -8.07 7.63
N LEU A 589 -32.99 -7.36 7.83
CA LEU A 589 -31.75 -7.95 8.32
C LEU A 589 -31.90 -8.59 9.71
N ALA A 590 -32.62 -7.92 10.62
CA ALA A 590 -32.92 -8.46 11.94
C ALA A 590 -33.76 -9.74 11.87
N ASN A 591 -34.78 -9.76 11.04
CA ASN A 591 -35.64 -10.93 10.83
C ASN A 591 -34.84 -12.12 10.24
N ILE A 592 -33.96 -11.89 9.26
CA ILE A 592 -33.09 -12.92 8.69
C ILE A 592 -32.17 -13.51 9.77
N LYS A 593 -31.61 -12.67 10.63
CA LYS A 593 -30.72 -13.13 11.72
C LYS A 593 -31.46 -13.95 12.78
N VAL A 594 -32.66 -13.53 13.16
CA VAL A 594 -33.49 -14.23 14.17
C VAL A 594 -33.87 -15.61 13.69
N LEU A 595 -34.16 -15.77 12.42
CA LEU A 595 -34.59 -17.07 11.85
C LEU A 595 -33.50 -18.13 11.79
N ASN A 596 -32.26 -17.74 12.02
CA ASN A 596 -31.08 -18.62 12.04
C ASN A 596 -31.06 -19.63 10.88
N ILE A 597 -31.13 -19.13 9.65
CA ILE A 597 -31.14 -19.94 8.44
C ILE A 597 -29.79 -20.66 8.34
N LYS A 598 -29.86 -21.99 8.16
CA LYS A 598 -28.67 -22.83 8.11
C LYS A 598 -27.75 -22.43 6.95
N ASN A 599 -26.45 -22.44 7.17
CA ASN A 599 -25.35 -22.12 6.21
C ASN A 599 -25.21 -20.65 5.79
N ILE A 600 -25.96 -19.72 6.35
CA ILE A 600 -25.67 -18.30 6.16
C ILE A 600 -24.36 -17.96 6.84
N THR A 601 -23.42 -17.42 6.07
CA THR A 601 -22.10 -17.00 6.54
C THR A 601 -22.08 -15.52 6.93
N ASN A 602 -22.84 -14.69 6.19
CA ASN A 602 -22.96 -13.26 6.44
C ASN A 602 -24.30 -12.73 5.93
N ALA A 603 -24.81 -11.66 6.57
CA ALA A 603 -25.94 -10.89 6.09
C ALA A 603 -25.72 -9.42 6.38
N GLN A 604 -25.82 -8.57 5.36
CA GLN A 604 -25.54 -7.14 5.45
C GLN A 604 -26.47 -6.31 4.56
N ILE A 605 -26.70 -5.05 4.94
CA ILE A 605 -27.47 -4.11 4.14
C ILE A 605 -26.60 -3.60 3.00
N VAL A 606 -27.17 -3.58 1.80
CA VAL A 606 -26.53 -3.08 0.58
C VAL A 606 -27.43 -2.07 -0.11
N LEU A 607 -26.82 -1.12 -0.80
CA LEU A 607 -27.49 -0.21 -1.73
C LEU A 607 -27.54 -0.88 -3.10
N ILE A 608 -28.71 -0.90 -3.73
CA ILE A 608 -28.86 -1.44 -5.09
C ILE A 608 -28.76 -0.30 -6.10
N GLU A 609 -29.60 0.69 -5.94
CA GLU A 609 -29.72 1.80 -6.91
C GLU A 609 -30.37 3.02 -6.25
N GLU A 610 -30.32 4.17 -6.94
CA GLU A 610 -31.08 5.35 -6.62
C GLU A 610 -32.23 5.51 -7.61
N VAL A 611 -33.45 5.57 -7.10
CA VAL A 611 -34.65 5.77 -7.93
C VAL A 611 -35.36 7.04 -7.47
N ALA A 612 -35.55 7.98 -8.38
CA ALA A 612 -36.23 9.26 -8.10
C ALA A 612 -35.69 9.99 -6.87
N ASN A 613 -34.37 10.11 -6.74
CA ASN A 613 -33.65 10.72 -5.60
C ASN A 613 -33.85 10.01 -4.25
N LYS A 614 -34.34 8.78 -4.25
CA LYS A 614 -34.43 7.92 -3.06
C LYS A 614 -33.49 6.73 -3.19
N LEU A 615 -32.72 6.47 -2.13
CA LEU A 615 -31.81 5.35 -2.05
C LEU A 615 -32.60 4.06 -1.79
N ASN A 616 -32.43 3.08 -2.67
CA ASN A 616 -33.05 1.76 -2.57
C ASN A 616 -32.07 0.79 -1.91
N TYR A 617 -32.44 0.30 -0.74
CA TYR A 617 -31.62 -0.65 0.02
C TYR A 617 -32.15 -2.07 -0.12
N SER A 618 -31.27 -3.03 0.17
CA SER A 618 -31.62 -4.44 0.20
C SER A 618 -30.76 -5.15 1.23
N VAL A 619 -30.99 -6.46 1.42
CA VAL A 619 -30.14 -7.30 2.26
C VAL A 619 -29.42 -8.31 1.40
N LEU A 620 -28.10 -8.28 1.41
CA LEU A 620 -27.24 -9.28 0.80
C LEU A 620 -26.94 -10.36 1.83
N VAL A 621 -27.29 -11.60 1.49
CA VAL A 621 -27.03 -12.78 2.30
C VAL A 621 -26.00 -13.64 1.59
N SER A 622 -24.91 -13.94 2.27
CA SER A 622 -23.87 -14.84 1.77
C SER A 622 -24.00 -16.21 2.43
N SER A 623 -23.89 -17.27 1.64
CA SER A 623 -24.07 -18.65 2.12
C SER A 623 -22.99 -19.58 1.58
N SER A 624 -22.58 -20.56 2.38
CA SER A 624 -21.65 -21.61 1.98
C SER A 624 -22.28 -22.73 1.15
N SER A 625 -23.59 -22.73 1.03
CA SER A 625 -24.36 -23.70 0.20
C SER A 625 -25.64 -23.06 -0.32
N ASN A 626 -26.28 -23.70 -1.28
CA ASN A 626 -27.55 -23.22 -1.80
C ASN A 626 -28.59 -23.09 -0.67
N ILE A 627 -29.15 -21.88 -0.45
CA ILE A 627 -30.16 -21.61 0.58
C ILE A 627 -31.53 -22.11 0.18
N PHE A 628 -31.76 -22.48 -1.09
CA PHE A 628 -33.01 -23.00 -1.59
C PHE A 628 -33.23 -24.50 -1.31
N ASP A 629 -32.32 -25.14 -0.55
CA ASP A 629 -32.57 -26.51 -0.10
C ASP A 629 -33.86 -26.58 0.71
N LYS A 630 -34.57 -27.71 0.57
CA LYS A 630 -35.91 -27.95 1.16
C LYS A 630 -36.05 -27.58 2.64
N LEU A 631 -34.95 -27.68 3.41
CA LEU A 631 -34.91 -27.32 4.83
C LEU A 631 -34.99 -25.80 5.10
N ASN A 632 -34.69 -24.96 4.14
CA ASN A 632 -34.66 -23.48 4.31
C ASN A 632 -35.89 -22.80 3.68
N ILE A 633 -36.67 -23.48 2.84
CA ILE A 633 -37.85 -22.89 2.16
C ILE A 633 -38.87 -22.42 3.18
N ASP A 634 -39.18 -23.22 4.21
CA ASP A 634 -40.15 -22.87 5.26
C ASP A 634 -39.71 -21.63 6.05
N LYS A 635 -38.40 -21.44 6.23
CA LYS A 635 -37.85 -20.25 6.89
C LYS A 635 -37.91 -19.02 5.99
N LEU A 636 -37.71 -19.18 4.69
CA LEU A 636 -37.83 -18.10 3.71
C LEU A 636 -39.27 -17.62 3.58
N THR A 637 -40.28 -18.53 3.60
CA THR A 637 -41.69 -18.16 3.63
C THR A 637 -42.07 -17.44 4.92
N LYS A 638 -41.46 -17.77 6.08
CA LYS A 638 -41.64 -17.03 7.33
C LYS A 638 -41.06 -15.61 7.25
N ILE A 639 -39.98 -15.34 6.52
CA ILE A 639 -39.47 -13.99 6.30
C ILE A 639 -40.51 -13.15 5.55
N GLN A 640 -41.12 -13.70 4.52
CA GLN A 640 -42.19 -13.03 3.77
C GLN A 640 -43.40 -12.70 4.68
N GLN A 641 -43.84 -13.65 5.54
CA GLN A 641 -44.90 -13.42 6.50
C GLN A 641 -44.56 -12.35 7.55
N LEU A 642 -43.35 -12.40 8.13
CA LEU A 642 -42.89 -11.41 9.13
C LEU A 642 -42.78 -10.01 8.59
N MET A 643 -42.54 -9.85 7.28
CA MET A 643 -42.51 -8.53 6.63
C MET A 643 -43.91 -8.04 6.25
N ALA A 644 -44.87 -8.94 6.01
CA ALA A 644 -46.26 -8.62 5.69
C ALA A 644 -47.07 -8.15 6.92
N ASP A 645 -46.72 -8.59 8.13
CA ASP A 645 -47.44 -8.28 9.38
C ASP A 645 -47.18 -6.89 9.95
N GLY A 646 -46.27 -6.16 9.38
CA GLY A 646 -45.90 -4.82 9.90
C GLY A 646 -46.08 -3.72 8.88
N THR A 647 -47.00 -2.82 9.05
CA THR A 647 -47.15 -1.42 8.50
C THR A 647 -46.38 -1.05 7.19
N THR A 648 -45.71 -1.96 6.55
CA THR A 648 -44.97 -1.82 5.31
C THR A 648 -45.67 -2.66 4.22
N SER A 649 -45.98 -2.04 3.11
CA SER A 649 -46.62 -2.62 1.91
C SER A 649 -45.73 -3.61 1.14
N ILE A 650 -44.89 -4.40 1.83
CA ILE A 650 -43.95 -5.34 1.20
C ILE A 650 -44.69 -6.68 1.06
N ASN A 651 -45.39 -6.83 -0.04
CA ASN A 651 -46.21 -8.05 -0.28
C ASN A 651 -45.41 -9.25 -0.79
N GLN A 652 -44.23 -9.02 -1.40
CA GLN A 652 -43.40 -10.10 -1.93
C GLN A 652 -41.93 -9.72 -1.93
N ILE A 653 -41.05 -10.64 -1.54
CA ILE A 653 -39.60 -10.50 -1.61
C ILE A 653 -39.08 -11.44 -2.71
N THR A 654 -38.45 -10.88 -3.72
CA THR A 654 -37.73 -11.66 -4.73
C THR A 654 -36.32 -11.91 -4.23
N ILE A 655 -35.88 -13.14 -4.26
CA ILE A 655 -34.53 -13.52 -3.90
C ILE A 655 -33.78 -13.80 -5.19
N THR A 656 -32.88 -12.94 -5.54
CA THR A 656 -32.02 -13.08 -6.73
C THR A 656 -30.72 -13.72 -6.32
N GLY A 657 -30.42 -14.91 -6.80
CA GLY A 657 -29.14 -15.56 -6.63
C GLY A 657 -28.08 -14.87 -7.52
N ILE A 658 -27.02 -14.40 -6.90
CA ILE A 658 -25.83 -13.93 -7.60
C ILE A 658 -24.79 -15.03 -7.41
N GLU A 659 -24.45 -15.75 -8.48
CA GLU A 659 -23.36 -16.72 -8.41
C GLU A 659 -22.05 -15.99 -8.08
N SER A 660 -21.58 -16.13 -6.87
CA SER A 660 -20.23 -15.75 -6.51
C SER A 660 -19.34 -16.96 -6.65
N VAL A 661 -18.50 -16.95 -7.65
CA VAL A 661 -17.38 -17.89 -7.69
C VAL A 661 -16.41 -17.48 -6.59
N PRO A 662 -15.99 -18.40 -5.71
CA PRO A 662 -15.02 -18.07 -4.70
C PRO A 662 -13.80 -17.42 -5.35
N LEU A 663 -13.32 -16.36 -4.75
CA LEU A 663 -12.08 -15.69 -5.14
C LEU A 663 -11.07 -16.72 -5.59
N SER A 664 -10.35 -16.43 -6.65
CA SER A 664 -9.21 -17.23 -7.10
C SER A 664 -8.07 -17.15 -6.07
N LEU A 665 -8.35 -17.66 -4.87
CA LEU A 665 -7.36 -17.78 -3.78
C LEU A 665 -6.06 -18.39 -4.30
N LEU A 666 -6.20 -19.33 -5.25
CA LEU A 666 -5.05 -19.96 -5.92
C LEU A 666 -4.18 -18.99 -6.70
N SER A 667 -4.75 -17.99 -7.41
CA SER A 667 -3.93 -17.04 -8.17
C SER A 667 -3.17 -16.09 -7.25
N ASP A 668 -3.79 -15.69 -6.17
CA ASP A 668 -3.18 -14.78 -5.20
C ASP A 668 -2.15 -15.51 -4.32
N ILE A 669 -2.41 -16.76 -3.98
CA ILE A 669 -1.42 -17.63 -3.31
C ILE A 669 -0.20 -17.84 -4.21
N ASN A 670 -0.38 -18.12 -5.50
CA ASN A 670 0.75 -18.26 -6.43
C ASN A 670 1.57 -16.97 -6.52
N THR A 671 0.90 -15.84 -6.66
CA THR A 671 1.56 -14.51 -6.68
C THR A 671 2.31 -14.25 -5.38
N PHE A 672 1.71 -14.58 -4.23
CA PHE A 672 2.37 -14.49 -2.92
C PHE A 672 3.66 -15.33 -2.87
N PHE A 673 3.62 -16.60 -3.27
CA PHE A 673 4.82 -17.46 -3.27
C PHE A 673 5.89 -16.95 -4.22
N ILE A 674 5.53 -16.40 -5.38
CA ILE A 674 6.48 -15.78 -6.32
C ILE A 674 7.15 -14.58 -5.68
N ILE A 675 6.41 -13.66 -5.07
CA ILE A 675 6.94 -12.48 -4.38
C ILE A 675 7.88 -12.92 -3.24
N LEU A 676 7.41 -13.86 -2.41
CA LEU A 676 8.17 -14.37 -1.28
C LEU A 676 9.48 -15.05 -1.74
N ALA A 677 9.43 -15.86 -2.81
CA ALA A 677 10.60 -16.52 -3.38
C ALA A 677 11.61 -15.50 -3.91
N ILE A 678 11.15 -14.50 -4.67
CA ILE A 678 12.00 -13.40 -5.18
C ILE A 678 12.60 -12.61 -4.02
N PHE A 679 11.83 -12.29 -3.00
CA PHE A 679 12.30 -11.57 -1.81
C PHE A 679 13.36 -12.38 -1.06
N ILE A 680 13.11 -13.67 -0.82
CA ILE A 680 14.07 -14.58 -0.18
C ILE A 680 15.34 -14.68 -1.02
N PHE A 681 15.22 -14.81 -2.34
CA PHE A 681 16.38 -14.91 -3.24
C PHE A 681 17.23 -13.63 -3.20
N LEU A 682 16.64 -12.46 -3.39
CA LEU A 682 17.37 -11.19 -3.40
C LEU A 682 18.01 -10.89 -2.03
N THR A 683 17.29 -11.14 -0.95
CA THR A 683 17.81 -10.96 0.42
C THR A 683 18.92 -11.98 0.73
N SER A 684 18.77 -13.22 0.31
CA SER A 684 19.80 -14.26 0.46
C SER A 684 21.07 -13.91 -0.29
N PHE A 685 20.93 -13.44 -1.51
CA PHE A 685 22.06 -12.99 -2.35
C PHE A 685 22.77 -11.79 -1.70
N TYR A 686 22.00 -10.81 -1.19
CA TYR A 686 22.56 -9.68 -0.45
C TYR A 686 23.34 -10.13 0.80
N ILE A 687 22.76 -11.02 1.61
CA ILE A 687 23.40 -11.56 2.82
C ILE A 687 24.67 -12.36 2.46
N LEU A 688 24.66 -13.12 1.37
CA LEU A 688 25.82 -13.86 0.88
C LEU A 688 26.99 -12.91 0.53
N LEU A 689 26.72 -11.85 -0.23
CA LEU A 689 27.75 -10.87 -0.63
C LEU A 689 28.27 -10.05 0.56
N ARG A 690 27.39 -9.69 1.49
CA ARG A 690 27.71 -8.77 2.59
C ARG A 690 28.34 -9.47 3.79
N TYR A 691 27.91 -10.69 4.10
CA TYR A 691 28.29 -11.43 5.31
C TYR A 691 28.97 -12.75 4.96
N THR A 692 28.28 -13.86 5.17
CA THR A 692 28.79 -15.22 4.92
C THR A 692 27.69 -16.11 4.35
N TRP A 693 28.09 -17.16 3.66
CA TRP A 693 27.16 -18.17 3.16
C TRP A 693 26.39 -18.90 4.29
N VAL A 694 27.03 -19.07 5.46
CA VAL A 694 26.36 -19.65 6.65
C VAL A 694 25.25 -18.72 7.13
N SER A 695 25.48 -17.38 7.14
CA SER A 695 24.45 -16.39 7.48
C SER A 695 23.28 -16.43 6.50
N MET A 696 23.55 -16.63 5.21
CA MET A 696 22.52 -16.78 4.18
C MET A 696 21.65 -18.01 4.46
N VAL A 697 22.26 -19.17 4.72
CA VAL A 697 21.52 -20.41 5.04
C VAL A 697 20.68 -20.22 6.30
N MET A 698 21.23 -19.58 7.35
CA MET A 698 20.50 -19.30 8.58
C MET A 698 19.31 -18.34 8.35
N PHE A 699 19.43 -17.38 7.44
CA PHE A 699 18.32 -16.52 7.07
C PHE A 699 17.17 -17.32 6.41
N VAL A 700 17.50 -18.18 5.43
CA VAL A 700 16.49 -19.01 4.74
C VAL A 700 15.79 -19.94 5.75
N LEU A 701 16.56 -20.63 6.60
CA LEU A 701 15.99 -21.50 7.64
C LEU A 701 15.10 -20.71 8.61
N LYS A 702 15.55 -19.53 9.05
CA LYS A 702 14.76 -18.66 9.93
C LYS A 702 13.43 -18.28 9.26
N MET A 703 13.47 -17.87 7.99
CA MET A 703 12.27 -17.53 7.22
C MET A 703 11.27 -18.68 7.21
N VAL A 704 11.73 -19.87 6.82
CA VAL A 704 10.89 -21.08 6.78
C VAL A 704 10.32 -21.40 8.16
N PHE A 705 11.14 -21.46 9.21
CA PHE A 705 10.66 -21.82 10.54
C PHE A 705 9.67 -20.82 11.12
N VAL A 706 9.94 -19.50 11.00
CA VAL A 706 9.05 -18.47 11.56
C VAL A 706 7.72 -18.44 10.84
N LEU A 707 7.71 -18.45 9.50
CA LEU A 707 6.47 -18.44 8.74
C LEU A 707 5.67 -19.73 8.95
N SER A 708 6.32 -20.90 8.96
CA SER A 708 5.65 -22.18 9.23
C SER A 708 5.04 -22.20 10.62
N PHE A 709 5.78 -21.77 11.65
CA PHE A 709 5.27 -21.71 13.02
C PHE A 709 4.11 -20.72 13.16
N SER A 710 4.17 -19.59 12.47
CA SER A 710 3.08 -18.61 12.43
C SER A 710 1.81 -19.21 11.83
N VAL A 711 1.92 -19.89 10.68
CA VAL A 711 0.78 -20.57 10.03
C VAL A 711 0.22 -21.70 10.91
N LEU A 712 1.10 -22.53 11.52
CA LEU A 712 0.66 -23.58 12.44
C LEU A 712 -0.07 -23.01 13.68
N THR A 713 0.39 -21.86 14.18
CA THR A 713 -0.29 -21.18 15.30
C THR A 713 -1.67 -20.66 14.86
N MET A 714 -1.80 -20.14 13.64
CA MET A 714 -3.09 -19.74 13.08
C MET A 714 -4.04 -20.93 12.94
N LEU A 715 -3.57 -22.08 12.49
CA LEU A 715 -4.35 -23.31 12.39
C LEU A 715 -4.84 -23.78 13.76
N LEU A 716 -3.94 -23.83 14.75
CA LEU A 716 -4.25 -24.27 16.09
C LEU A 716 -5.26 -23.36 16.81
N THR A 717 -5.11 -22.05 16.67
CA THR A 717 -6.02 -21.06 17.28
C THR A 717 -7.32 -20.87 16.50
N TYR A 718 -7.46 -21.57 15.36
CA TYR A 718 -8.59 -21.43 14.44
C TYR A 718 -8.83 -19.95 14.06
N ALA A 719 -7.73 -19.20 13.82
CA ALA A 719 -7.77 -17.79 13.49
C ALA A 719 -8.43 -17.60 12.10
N PRO A 720 -9.22 -16.53 11.92
CA PRO A 720 -9.85 -16.27 10.63
C PRO A 720 -8.79 -15.96 9.57
N ILE A 721 -8.89 -16.61 8.41
CA ILE A 721 -8.00 -16.46 7.27
C ILE A 721 -8.76 -15.73 6.17
N ASN A 722 -8.26 -14.59 5.74
CA ASN A 722 -8.69 -13.87 4.54
C ASN A 722 -7.49 -13.61 3.62
N ILE A 723 -7.73 -12.98 2.47
CA ILE A 723 -6.68 -12.64 1.50
C ILE A 723 -5.57 -11.76 2.10
N ASN A 724 -5.92 -10.91 3.08
CA ASN A 724 -4.98 -10.00 3.73
C ASN A 724 -3.96 -10.71 4.65
N VAL A 725 -4.18 -11.96 4.99
CA VAL A 725 -3.18 -12.79 5.72
C VAL A 725 -1.90 -12.92 4.89
N LEU A 726 -2.02 -13.01 3.56
CA LEU A 726 -0.87 -13.09 2.66
C LEU A 726 0.00 -11.82 2.75
N ASP A 727 -0.64 -10.63 2.72
CA ASP A 727 0.06 -9.35 2.91
C ASP A 727 0.75 -9.28 4.28
N THR A 728 0.09 -9.79 5.32
CA THR A 728 0.66 -9.85 6.68
C THR A 728 1.91 -10.73 6.75
N LEU A 729 1.88 -11.87 6.08
CA LEU A 729 3.04 -12.77 6.01
C LEU A 729 4.19 -12.14 5.22
N LEU A 730 3.92 -11.37 4.15
CA LEU A 730 4.95 -10.61 3.42
C LEU A 730 5.57 -9.50 4.28
N VAL A 731 4.76 -8.75 5.02
CA VAL A 731 5.26 -7.74 5.98
C VAL A 731 6.09 -8.44 7.08
N SER A 732 5.64 -9.59 7.57
CA SER A 732 6.40 -10.39 8.55
C SER A 732 7.73 -10.87 7.97
N ALA A 733 7.78 -11.26 6.69
CA ALA A 733 9.01 -11.64 6.01
C ALA A 733 10.04 -10.49 5.99
N ILE A 734 9.60 -9.24 5.79
CA ILE A 734 10.48 -8.06 5.89
C ILE A 734 11.05 -7.90 7.31
N VAL A 735 10.23 -8.10 8.35
CA VAL A 735 10.68 -8.04 9.75
C VAL A 735 11.68 -9.17 10.06
N ILE A 736 11.44 -10.38 9.57
CA ILE A 736 12.36 -11.52 9.74
C ILE A 736 13.70 -11.25 9.05
N ALA A 737 13.66 -10.66 7.86
CA ALA A 737 14.87 -10.29 7.11
C ALA A 737 15.66 -9.20 7.84
N HIS A 738 14.99 -8.16 8.35
CA HIS A 738 15.57 -7.11 9.17
C HIS A 738 16.29 -7.69 10.42
N ASP A 739 15.62 -8.56 11.16
CA ASP A 739 16.20 -9.26 12.32
C ASP A 739 17.41 -10.12 11.92
N SER A 740 17.33 -10.81 10.79
CA SER A 740 18.40 -11.70 10.31
C SER A 740 19.66 -10.93 9.93
N VAL A 741 19.51 -9.76 9.31
CA VAL A 741 20.64 -8.89 8.96
C VAL A 741 21.35 -8.38 10.22
N ILE A 742 20.61 -7.89 11.21
CA ILE A 742 21.20 -7.42 12.46
C ILE A 742 21.94 -8.57 13.19
N SER A 743 21.34 -9.75 13.20
CA SER A 743 21.96 -10.95 13.81
C SER A 743 23.23 -11.37 13.06
N SER A 744 23.20 -11.37 11.72
CA SER A 744 24.35 -11.69 10.87
C SER A 744 25.48 -10.67 11.04
N ALA A 745 25.17 -9.37 11.09
CA ALA A 745 26.14 -8.32 11.34
C ALA A 745 26.85 -8.50 12.69
N LYS A 746 26.10 -8.83 13.75
CA LYS A 746 26.65 -9.08 15.09
C LYS A 746 27.57 -10.30 15.15
N ILE A 747 27.14 -11.42 14.57
CA ILE A 747 27.93 -12.67 14.58
C ILE A 747 29.17 -12.52 13.72
N THR A 748 29.02 -12.04 12.49
CA THR A 748 30.16 -11.85 11.56
C THR A 748 31.17 -10.84 12.13
N GLY A 749 30.68 -9.74 12.77
CA GLY A 749 31.55 -8.78 13.42
C GLY A 749 32.35 -9.34 14.59
N LYS A 750 31.76 -10.24 15.39
CA LYS A 750 32.47 -10.97 16.45
C LYS A 750 33.50 -11.94 15.89
N LEU A 751 33.11 -12.75 14.91
CA LEU A 751 34.02 -13.70 14.24
C LEU A 751 35.23 -12.99 13.59
N LYS A 752 35.02 -11.89 12.86
CA LYS A 752 36.12 -11.13 12.26
C LYS A 752 37.08 -10.54 13.30
N LYS A 753 36.57 -10.04 14.43
CA LYS A 753 37.39 -9.47 15.48
C LYS A 753 38.29 -10.53 16.13
N GLU A 754 37.80 -11.72 16.33
CA GLU A 754 38.57 -12.80 16.93
C GLU A 754 39.55 -13.45 15.95
N LEU A 755 39.20 -13.55 14.65
CA LEU A 755 40.09 -14.01 13.60
C LEU A 755 41.34 -13.13 13.38
N ASN A 756 41.16 -11.77 13.54
CA ASN A 756 42.29 -10.83 13.34
C ASN A 756 43.26 -10.80 14.52
N THR A 757 42.99 -11.48 15.62
CA THR A 757 43.81 -11.45 16.82
C THR A 757 44.81 -12.59 16.97
N LYS A 758 44.63 -13.72 16.25
CA LYS A 758 45.56 -14.87 16.22
C LYS A 758 45.23 -15.82 15.06
N ASN A 759 46.18 -16.65 14.67
CA ASN A 759 46.01 -17.81 13.75
C ASN A 759 45.08 -18.88 14.37
N PHE A 760 43.83 -18.56 14.59
CA PHE A 760 42.93 -19.34 15.44
C PHE A 760 42.18 -20.42 14.65
N ILE A 761 42.42 -21.63 15.05
CA ILE A 761 41.50 -22.76 14.92
C ILE A 761 40.52 -22.61 16.06
N TYR A 762 39.26 -22.26 15.79
CA TYR A 762 38.24 -22.13 16.81
C TYR A 762 38.00 -23.47 17.50
N GLN A 763 38.18 -23.53 18.82
CA GLN A 763 37.70 -24.65 19.59
C GLN A 763 36.16 -24.59 19.70
N PRO A 764 35.47 -25.75 19.71
CA PRO A 764 34.00 -25.80 19.80
C PRO A 764 33.46 -25.07 21.03
N ASP A 765 34.18 -25.06 22.15
CA ASP A 765 33.80 -24.42 23.40
C ASP A 765 33.82 -22.88 23.30
N ASP A 766 34.79 -22.32 22.57
CA ASP A 766 34.85 -20.87 22.32
C ASP A 766 33.66 -20.39 21.48
N LEU A 767 33.31 -21.15 20.44
CA LEU A 767 32.12 -20.86 19.63
C LEU A 767 30.84 -20.98 20.47
N LYS A 768 30.71 -21.97 21.31
CA LYS A 768 29.58 -22.16 22.21
C LYS A 768 29.43 -20.98 23.16
N LEU A 769 30.53 -20.53 23.76
CA LEU A 769 30.55 -19.36 24.64
C LEU A 769 30.16 -18.09 23.91
N MET A 770 30.66 -17.90 22.67
CA MET A 770 30.32 -16.77 21.81
C MET A 770 28.81 -16.75 21.50
N PHE A 771 28.22 -17.89 21.12
CA PHE A 771 26.79 -17.99 20.85
C PHE A 771 25.95 -17.81 22.11
N LYS A 772 26.36 -18.33 23.27
CA LYS A 772 25.71 -18.06 24.55
C LYS A 772 25.65 -16.56 24.83
N LYS A 773 26.76 -15.84 24.65
CA LYS A 773 26.79 -14.38 24.74
C LYS A 773 25.90 -13.70 23.68
N HIS A 774 25.84 -14.26 22.45
CA HIS A 774 25.00 -13.69 21.39
C HIS A 774 23.50 -13.80 21.75
N VAL A 775 23.05 -14.95 22.24
CA VAL A 775 21.65 -15.18 22.66
C VAL A 775 21.25 -14.20 23.77
N ILE A 776 22.12 -14.06 24.79
CA ILE A 776 21.89 -13.11 25.88
C ILE A 776 21.84 -11.66 25.37
N ASP A 777 22.76 -11.31 24.49
CA ASP A 777 22.82 -9.99 23.86
C ASP A 777 21.59 -9.68 22.98
N SER A 778 20.95 -10.69 22.44
CA SER A 778 19.75 -10.57 21.62
C SER A 778 18.45 -10.62 22.45
N PHE A 779 18.53 -11.11 23.68
CA PHE A 779 17.36 -11.33 24.54
C PHE A 779 16.54 -10.06 24.76
N ASP A 780 17.19 -8.95 25.07
CA ASP A 780 16.52 -7.65 25.27
C ASP A 780 15.71 -7.23 24.05
N ARG A 781 16.24 -7.50 22.86
CA ARG A 781 15.63 -7.17 21.60
C ARG A 781 14.45 -8.09 21.30
N GLN A 782 14.60 -9.37 21.57
CA GLN A 782 13.56 -10.36 21.33
C GLN A 782 12.39 -10.23 22.33
N ILE A 783 12.66 -9.87 23.58
CA ILE A 783 11.60 -9.53 24.55
C ILE A 783 10.81 -8.32 24.06
N MET A 784 11.45 -7.30 23.49
CA MET A 784 10.77 -6.13 22.95
C MET A 784 9.76 -6.54 21.87
N PHE A 785 10.12 -7.46 20.96
CA PHE A 785 9.21 -7.99 19.95
C PHE A 785 8.03 -8.75 20.56
N ALA A 786 8.29 -9.59 21.55
CA ALA A 786 7.25 -10.34 22.24
C ALA A 786 6.30 -9.43 23.03
N LEU A 787 6.82 -8.46 23.77
CA LEU A 787 6.01 -7.47 24.50
C LEU A 787 5.19 -6.61 23.55
N PHE A 788 5.75 -6.23 22.41
CA PHE A 788 5.00 -5.52 21.38
C PHE A 788 3.82 -6.35 20.88
N ALA A 789 4.03 -7.64 20.60
CA ALA A 789 2.95 -8.53 20.18
C ALA A 789 1.85 -8.64 21.26
N ILE A 790 2.23 -8.77 22.51
CA ILE A 790 1.29 -8.87 23.64
C ILE A 790 0.47 -7.59 23.82
N VAL A 791 1.07 -6.42 23.60
CA VAL A 791 0.38 -5.12 23.75
C VAL A 791 -0.50 -4.81 22.54
N ILE A 792 -0.02 -5.09 21.33
CA ILE A 792 -0.73 -4.73 20.10
C ILE A 792 -2.02 -5.55 19.93
N ILE A 793 -2.02 -6.82 20.35
CA ILE A 793 -3.19 -7.69 20.21
C ILE A 793 -4.42 -7.10 20.93
N PRO A 794 -4.41 -6.84 22.25
CA PRO A 794 -5.58 -6.29 22.92
C PRO A 794 -5.94 -4.87 22.45
N ALA A 795 -4.93 -4.04 22.15
CA ALA A 795 -5.16 -2.68 21.69
C ALA A 795 -5.90 -2.65 20.35
N GLN A 796 -5.51 -3.50 19.42
CA GLN A 796 -6.16 -3.56 18.12
C GLN A 796 -7.50 -4.30 18.13
N LEU A 797 -7.65 -5.34 18.94
CA LEU A 797 -8.91 -6.07 19.05
C LEU A 797 -10.08 -5.19 19.52
N LYS A 798 -9.81 -4.26 20.46
CA LYS A 798 -10.83 -3.33 20.97
C LYS A 798 -11.00 -2.08 20.11
N LEU A 799 -9.95 -1.62 19.46
CA LEU A 799 -9.89 -0.28 18.90
C LEU A 799 -10.00 -0.23 17.37
N MET A 800 -9.78 -1.33 16.64
CA MET A 800 -9.68 -1.32 15.19
C MET A 800 -10.78 -2.13 14.50
N SER A 801 -10.91 -1.95 13.18
CA SER A 801 -11.86 -2.65 12.32
C SER A 801 -11.58 -4.16 12.21
N GLU A 802 -12.57 -4.96 11.77
CA GLU A 802 -12.43 -6.42 11.58
C GLU A 802 -11.25 -6.77 10.65
N LEU A 803 -11.03 -5.98 9.59
CA LEU A 803 -9.89 -6.15 8.67
C LEU A 803 -8.55 -6.05 9.39
N SER A 804 -8.38 -5.08 10.28
CA SER A 804 -7.13 -4.91 11.01
C SER A 804 -6.90 -5.97 12.08
N LYS A 805 -7.95 -6.62 12.59
CA LYS A 805 -7.83 -7.72 13.54
C LYS A 805 -7.07 -8.90 12.92
N ILE A 806 -7.37 -9.24 11.67
CA ILE A 806 -6.73 -10.36 10.96
C ILE A 806 -5.24 -10.08 10.72
N PHE A 807 -4.91 -8.85 10.29
CA PHE A 807 -3.51 -8.41 10.18
C PHE A 807 -2.77 -8.52 11.52
N THR A 808 -3.44 -8.15 12.61
CA THR A 808 -2.87 -8.17 13.95
C THR A 808 -2.57 -9.59 14.43
N TYR A 809 -3.49 -10.52 14.25
CA TYR A 809 -3.27 -11.92 14.63
C TYR A 809 -2.09 -12.52 13.87
N GLY A 810 -2.07 -12.40 12.53
CA GLY A 810 -1.00 -12.96 11.72
C GLY A 810 0.36 -12.39 12.07
N PHE A 811 0.44 -11.08 12.27
CA PHE A 811 1.69 -10.42 12.61
C PHE A 811 2.15 -10.75 14.04
N ALA A 812 1.25 -10.77 15.02
CA ALA A 812 1.56 -11.12 16.40
C ALA A 812 2.08 -12.56 16.53
N TYR A 813 1.45 -13.49 15.81
CA TYR A 813 1.94 -14.87 15.75
C TYR A 813 3.32 -14.97 15.10
N SER A 814 3.59 -14.16 14.08
CA SER A 814 4.91 -14.10 13.46
C SER A 814 5.98 -13.54 14.41
N LEU A 815 5.67 -12.51 15.21
CA LEU A 815 6.59 -11.97 16.23
C LEU A 815 6.87 -12.95 17.36
N ILE A 816 5.85 -13.63 17.86
CA ILE A 816 5.99 -14.67 18.89
C ILE A 816 6.83 -15.83 18.33
N SER A 817 6.56 -16.26 17.11
CA SER A 817 7.33 -17.29 16.43
C SER A 817 8.79 -16.86 16.25
N LEU A 818 9.03 -15.60 15.86
CA LEU A 818 10.37 -15.04 15.73
C LEU A 818 11.14 -15.05 17.05
N PHE A 819 10.46 -14.72 18.16
CA PHE A 819 11.06 -14.82 19.50
C PHE A 819 11.54 -16.24 19.80
N PHE A 820 10.67 -17.23 19.65
CA PHE A 820 11.01 -18.62 19.95
C PHE A 820 12.11 -19.17 19.03
N VAL A 821 12.02 -18.92 17.74
CA VAL A 821 13.00 -19.40 16.74
C VAL A 821 14.37 -18.76 16.98
N ASN A 822 14.43 -17.48 17.32
CA ASN A 822 15.68 -16.76 17.61
C ASN A 822 16.33 -17.16 18.95
N MET A 823 15.53 -17.51 19.96
CA MET A 823 16.07 -17.86 21.27
C MET A 823 16.54 -19.31 21.35
N PHE A 824 15.84 -20.21 20.71
CA PHE A 824 16.06 -21.64 20.93
C PHE A 824 16.57 -22.39 19.69
N LEU A 825 16.09 -22.07 18.49
CA LEU A 825 16.33 -22.92 17.33
C LEU A 825 17.56 -22.47 16.51
N ILE A 826 17.51 -21.25 16.00
CA ILE A 826 18.54 -20.72 15.07
C ILE A 826 19.93 -20.65 15.70
N PRO A 827 20.16 -20.19 16.94
CA PRO A 827 21.49 -20.12 17.50
C PRO A 827 22.16 -21.48 17.60
N ASN A 828 21.42 -22.53 17.89
CA ASN A 828 21.95 -23.89 18.00
C ASN A 828 22.31 -24.46 16.62
N ILE A 829 21.42 -24.31 15.62
CA ILE A 829 21.69 -24.75 14.24
C ILE A 829 22.91 -23.99 13.69
N TRP A 830 22.98 -22.69 13.95
CA TRP A 830 24.10 -21.85 13.50
C TRP A 830 25.42 -22.28 14.14
N LEU A 831 25.43 -22.52 15.45
CA LEU A 831 26.58 -23.01 16.19
C LEU A 831 27.09 -24.34 15.60
N HIS A 832 26.21 -25.32 15.44
CA HIS A 832 26.60 -26.63 14.90
C HIS A 832 27.11 -26.55 13.45
N THR A 833 26.49 -25.70 12.65
CA THR A 833 26.94 -25.47 11.27
C THR A 833 28.34 -24.85 11.22
N LEU A 834 28.61 -23.86 12.07
CA LEU A 834 29.93 -23.24 12.15
C LEU A 834 30.98 -24.24 12.67
N ILE A 835 30.70 -25.01 13.73
CA ILE A 835 31.61 -26.06 14.21
C ILE A 835 31.96 -27.03 13.06
N ARG A 836 30.96 -27.48 12.30
CA ARG A 836 31.19 -28.36 11.13
C ARG A 836 32.04 -27.68 10.04
N VAL A 837 31.74 -26.39 9.75
CA VAL A 837 32.52 -25.63 8.74
C VAL A 837 33.97 -25.48 9.16
N TYR A 838 34.24 -25.14 10.42
CA TYR A 838 35.61 -24.99 10.93
C TYR A 838 36.35 -26.32 11.02
N LYS A 839 35.69 -27.38 11.47
CA LYS A 839 36.27 -28.75 11.46
C LYS A 839 36.65 -29.21 10.04
N ASN A 840 35.79 -28.93 9.07
CA ASN A 840 36.09 -29.24 7.67
C ASN A 840 37.23 -28.38 7.11
N LYS A 841 37.32 -27.09 7.52
CA LYS A 841 38.42 -26.22 7.15
C LYS A 841 39.75 -26.72 7.71
N GLU A 842 39.79 -27.08 8.99
CA GLU A 842 40.95 -27.69 9.66
C GLU A 842 41.38 -28.96 8.95
N LYS A 843 40.44 -29.88 8.64
CA LYS A 843 40.72 -31.10 7.89
C LYS A 843 41.32 -30.81 6.52
N ARG A 844 40.81 -29.80 5.82
CA ARG A 844 41.34 -29.39 4.48
C ARG A 844 42.71 -28.75 4.58
N ILE A 845 43.01 -28.00 5.61
CA ILE A 845 44.35 -27.47 5.88
C ILE A 845 45.32 -28.64 6.14
N ASN A 846 44.94 -29.55 7.04
CA ASN A 846 45.81 -30.71 7.44
C ASN A 846 46.02 -31.71 6.31
N THR A 847 45.08 -31.79 5.32
CA THR A 847 45.22 -32.70 4.15
C THR A 847 45.86 -32.03 2.94
N ASN A 848 46.37 -30.81 3.07
CA ASN A 848 46.93 -30.03 1.95
C ASN A 848 46.00 -29.95 0.73
N TYR A 849 44.66 -30.04 0.96
CA TYR A 849 43.67 -30.00 -0.12
C TYR A 849 43.74 -28.67 -0.91
N TRP A 850 44.05 -27.59 -0.24
CA TRP A 850 44.53 -26.40 -0.86
C TRP A 850 46.06 -26.43 -0.79
N LYS A 851 46.73 -26.85 -1.85
CA LYS A 851 48.07 -26.41 -2.06
C LYS A 851 48.03 -24.89 -2.26
N ASN A 852 47.93 -24.18 -1.16
CA ASN A 852 48.46 -22.85 -1.18
C ASN A 852 49.87 -23.06 -1.64
N LYS A 853 50.22 -22.54 -2.79
CA LYS A 853 51.55 -22.02 -2.98
C LYS A 853 51.68 -20.93 -1.90
N SER A 854 51.83 -21.36 -0.67
CA SER A 854 52.07 -20.43 0.40
C SER A 854 53.44 -19.93 0.13
N SER A 855 53.52 -18.75 -0.35
CA SER A 855 54.64 -17.88 -0.15
C SER A 855 55.27 -17.97 1.26
N VAL A 856 54.59 -18.53 2.21
CA VAL A 856 55.05 -18.77 3.58
C VAL A 856 56.11 -19.87 3.65
N GLU A 857 56.06 -20.92 2.83
CA GLU A 857 57.14 -21.90 2.77
C GLU A 857 58.37 -21.35 2.05
N GLU A 858 58.17 -20.41 1.13
CA GLU A 858 59.27 -19.71 0.48
C GLU A 858 59.92 -18.64 1.35
N GLN A 859 59.29 -18.25 2.43
CA GLN A 859 59.75 -17.20 3.34
C GLN A 859 60.42 -17.69 4.61
N MET A 860 60.40 -18.98 4.90
CA MET A 860 61.20 -19.52 6.00
C MET A 860 62.63 -19.82 5.54
N ILE A 861 63.40 -18.78 5.34
CA ILE A 861 64.82 -18.90 5.24
C ILE A 861 65.40 -18.93 6.65
N ASN A 862 65.91 -20.09 7.07
CA ASN A 862 66.59 -20.30 8.36
C ASN A 862 67.60 -19.16 8.57
N GLY A 863 67.43 -18.38 9.64
CA GLY A 863 68.30 -17.25 10.02
C GLY A 863 67.80 -15.86 9.63
N ILE A 864 66.77 -15.69 8.81
CA ILE A 864 66.25 -14.39 8.45
C ILE A 864 64.95 -14.10 9.20
N ASN A 865 64.15 -15.12 9.46
CA ASN A 865 62.89 -14.94 10.15
C ASN A 865 62.96 -14.94 11.70
N ASP A 866 64.12 -15.29 12.24
CA ASP A 866 64.41 -15.23 13.70
C ASP A 866 64.53 -13.81 14.24
N PHE A 867 64.70 -12.79 13.41
CA PHE A 867 64.79 -11.38 13.76
C PHE A 867 63.46 -10.61 13.72
N ALA A 868 62.35 -11.29 13.41
CA ALA A 868 61.04 -10.68 13.33
C ALA A 868 60.13 -11.01 14.52
N MET A 869 60.65 -11.47 15.63
CA MET A 869 59.91 -11.64 16.90
C MET A 869 60.12 -10.49 17.85
#